data_5d6ee5b464a1f4bf4a7e932db964dced
#
_entry.id   5d6ee5b464a1f4bf4a7e932db964dced
#
_cell.length_a   1.000
_cell.length_b   1.000
_cell.length_c   1.000
_cell.angle_alpha   90.00
_cell.angle_beta   90.00
_cell.angle_gamma   90.00
#
_symmetry.space_group_name_H-M   'P 1'
#
loop_
_entity.id
_entity.type
_entity.pdbx_description
1 polymer ?
#
loop_
_entity_poly.entity_id
_entity_poly.type
_entity_poly.pdbx_seq_one_letter_code
_entity_poly.pdbx_strand_id
1 'polypeptide(L)'
;MAETAIHPPVQRRVRWLALGVASLAGALGVAGLGFWLVGGSVRSVEGGEAASRWAGLGAAAGGWASRLSYDLLFFLRGPRALPEGRIVYLDEASAARLGQSGETWDRSIHARLVRRLTRDGARAVIFDVVFMKAAADPAEDADLAAAMAENGQVFLGAALELDLGVQAWQARTLPPPPVLRRAAAGWGLIAFRPIDADFGVRRLSTGLPQIPSATWRAAVRLGAPLPATEEDRAAERWLEYYGPADSFPSVSYDRALSEDELPPGFFRDQIVVVGGRSTIGTLLLGKDDFRTPYGLFGRSFAKGPEIHLTTLLNLLHGDWLRRLEPRWELALVLGWGLLLGGGLPWLRPTGAVGVALLAVAGWAVAALLLHDRERLWLAWIVPGAVQPLVALGWAVGARYFVEERRRRRLHEAFGRYLSPQMAARIADADVDLSPGGRVVSATVMFTDLENYSAICEQLDQPQRIARLLNTYFTRTIGHLLESDGTVIKYMGDAVQAVWGAPLPDPDQARKAVHAAWRLHLASRAECEGYSLRTRIGLHRGEVLAGNLGSAERFDFAVIGTPVNLASRFEGLNKYLGTDILLSESIRSELGREFFTRPLGRFRVAGSQTVQTLHELLGPAEGAPEPAWIGRFARALEDFQRGDFGAAALGFREVERQRPGGDRPAQFFLERIAALQASGRSADWSGVVEFAHK
;
A
#
# COMPACT_ATOMS: atom_id res chain seq x y z
N MET A 1 -39.88 -20.89 16.63
CA MET A 1 -38.46 -20.55 16.57
C MET A 1 -37.94 -21.09 15.26
N ALA A 2 -37.88 -20.28 14.23
CA ALA A 2 -37.25 -20.61 12.95
C ALA A 2 -36.30 -19.47 12.66
N GLU A 3 -35.00 -19.78 12.74
CA GLU A 3 -33.92 -18.88 12.35
C GLU A 3 -34.06 -18.56 10.86
N THR A 4 -34.54 -17.39 10.55
CA THR A 4 -34.44 -16.80 9.20
C THR A 4 -32.97 -16.47 8.95
N ALA A 5 -32.30 -17.32 8.18
CA ALA A 5 -30.97 -17.07 7.63
C ALA A 5 -31.03 -15.78 6.79
N ILE A 6 -30.54 -14.68 7.35
CA ILE A 6 -30.37 -13.41 6.65
C ILE A 6 -29.30 -13.61 5.57
N HIS A 7 -29.71 -13.66 4.30
CA HIS A 7 -28.79 -13.65 3.16
C HIS A 7 -27.89 -12.40 3.27
N PRO A 8 -26.58 -12.54 3.17
CA PRO A 8 -25.69 -11.38 3.23
C PRO A 8 -26.04 -10.40 2.11
N PRO A 9 -26.12 -9.10 2.39
CA PRO A 9 -26.51 -8.11 1.40
C PRO A 9 -25.56 -8.15 0.18
N VAL A 10 -26.11 -7.89 -1.00
CA VAL A 10 -25.41 -7.92 -2.30
C VAL A 10 -24.06 -7.20 -2.25
N GLN A 11 -23.95 -6.13 -1.47
CA GLN A 11 -22.72 -5.36 -1.26
C GLN A 11 -21.59 -6.16 -0.59
N ARG A 12 -21.89 -7.04 0.37
CA ARG A 12 -20.90 -7.96 0.94
C ARG A 12 -20.35 -8.90 -0.15
N ARG A 13 -21.19 -9.43 -1.01
CA ARG A 13 -20.76 -10.33 -2.11
C ARG A 13 -19.83 -9.62 -3.09
N VAL A 14 -20.12 -8.38 -3.50
CA VAL A 14 -19.26 -7.58 -4.39
C VAL A 14 -17.90 -7.30 -3.77
N ARG A 15 -17.85 -6.97 -2.47
CA ARG A 15 -16.58 -6.78 -1.74
C ARG A 15 -15.75 -8.06 -1.70
N TRP A 16 -16.36 -9.20 -1.40
CA TRP A 16 -15.69 -10.50 -1.38
C TRP A 16 -15.15 -10.89 -2.74
N LEU A 17 -15.89 -10.65 -3.81
CA LEU A 17 -15.44 -10.88 -5.18
C LEU A 17 -14.26 -9.97 -5.57
N ALA A 18 -14.33 -8.69 -5.25
CA ALA A 18 -13.25 -7.75 -5.54
C ALA A 18 -11.95 -8.11 -4.78
N LEU A 19 -12.06 -8.49 -3.50
CA LEU A 19 -10.91 -8.99 -2.71
C LEU A 19 -10.40 -10.32 -3.26
N GLY A 20 -11.27 -11.22 -3.70
CA GLY A 20 -10.89 -12.49 -4.32
C GLY A 20 -10.08 -12.30 -5.59
N VAL A 21 -10.51 -11.39 -6.48
CA VAL A 21 -9.77 -11.04 -7.70
C VAL A 21 -8.42 -10.38 -7.35
N ALA A 22 -8.39 -9.46 -6.41
CA ALA A 22 -7.15 -8.83 -5.95
C ALA A 22 -6.19 -9.85 -5.31
N SER A 23 -6.71 -10.82 -4.54
CA SER A 23 -5.92 -11.91 -3.96
C SER A 23 -5.31 -12.81 -5.02
N LEU A 24 -6.07 -13.17 -6.06
CA LEU A 24 -5.55 -13.96 -7.17
C LEU A 24 -4.45 -13.21 -7.93
N ALA A 25 -4.67 -11.94 -8.25
CA ALA A 25 -3.68 -11.11 -8.91
C ALA A 25 -2.41 -10.93 -8.05
N GLY A 26 -2.57 -10.72 -6.74
CA GLY A 26 -1.48 -10.65 -5.77
C GLY A 26 -0.70 -11.95 -5.68
N ALA A 27 -1.40 -13.08 -5.60
CA ALA A 27 -0.77 -14.41 -5.58
C ALA A 27 0.13 -14.62 -6.81
N LEU A 28 -0.41 -14.38 -8.01
CA LEU A 28 0.34 -14.54 -9.26
C LEU A 28 1.49 -13.55 -9.38
N GLY A 29 1.28 -12.28 -9.00
CA GLY A 29 2.30 -11.24 -9.08
C GLY A 29 3.48 -11.48 -8.12
N VAL A 30 3.21 -11.79 -6.85
CA VAL A 30 4.24 -12.05 -5.83
C VAL A 30 5.01 -13.34 -6.12
N ALA A 31 4.31 -14.41 -6.52
CA ALA A 31 4.93 -15.66 -6.92
C ALA A 31 5.79 -15.49 -8.19
N GLY A 32 5.26 -14.80 -9.21
CA GLY A 32 5.96 -14.51 -10.46
C GLY A 32 7.23 -13.68 -10.26
N LEU A 33 7.19 -12.67 -9.37
CA LEU A 33 8.37 -11.88 -9.02
C LEU A 33 9.44 -12.75 -8.36
N GLY A 34 9.04 -13.58 -7.38
CA GLY A 34 9.95 -14.50 -6.71
C GLY A 34 10.60 -15.48 -7.70
N PHE A 35 9.80 -16.09 -8.57
CA PHE A 35 10.28 -16.97 -9.63
C PHE A 35 11.27 -16.28 -10.56
N TRP A 36 10.98 -15.05 -10.97
CA TRP A 36 11.85 -14.27 -11.86
C TRP A 36 13.19 -13.97 -11.20
N LEU A 37 13.20 -13.60 -9.90
CA LEU A 37 14.42 -13.34 -9.13
C LEU A 37 15.27 -14.60 -8.93
N VAL A 38 14.66 -15.68 -8.44
CA VAL A 38 15.41 -16.94 -8.18
C VAL A 38 15.83 -17.61 -9.47
N GLY A 39 14.96 -17.64 -10.48
CA GLY A 39 15.32 -18.14 -11.82
C GLY A 39 16.43 -17.32 -12.49
N GLY A 40 16.48 -16.00 -12.23
CA GLY A 40 17.57 -15.13 -12.64
C GLY A 40 18.89 -15.47 -11.93
N SER A 41 18.84 -15.76 -10.63
CA SER A 41 20.04 -16.14 -9.86
C SER A 41 20.64 -17.47 -10.32
N VAL A 42 19.81 -18.44 -10.67
CA VAL A 42 20.24 -19.74 -11.22
C VAL A 42 20.95 -19.54 -12.57
N ARG A 43 20.35 -18.77 -13.46
CA ARG A 43 20.96 -18.46 -14.79
C ARG A 43 22.27 -17.69 -14.70
N SER A 44 22.41 -16.79 -13.71
CA SER A 44 23.65 -16.06 -13.49
C SER A 44 24.81 -16.97 -13.04
N VAL A 45 24.48 -18.06 -12.36
CA VAL A 45 25.45 -19.10 -11.94
C VAL A 45 25.87 -19.99 -13.10
N GLU A 46 24.93 -20.32 -13.99
CA GLU A 46 25.18 -21.20 -15.15
C GLU A 46 25.87 -20.51 -16.33
N GLY A 47 26.11 -19.20 -16.28
CA GLY A 47 26.81 -18.44 -17.31
C GLY A 47 26.03 -18.27 -18.62
N GLY A 48 24.72 -18.47 -18.59
CA GLY A 48 23.84 -18.32 -19.75
C GLY A 48 23.71 -16.87 -20.23
N GLU A 49 23.86 -16.64 -21.55
CA GLU A 49 23.56 -15.34 -22.15
C GLU A 49 22.09 -14.98 -21.97
N ALA A 50 21.81 -13.75 -21.54
CA ALA A 50 20.45 -13.27 -21.31
C ALA A 50 19.76 -13.00 -22.66
N ALA A 51 18.82 -13.83 -23.05
CA ALA A 51 18.05 -13.72 -24.29
C ALA A 51 17.19 -12.44 -24.42
N SER A 52 17.03 -11.66 -23.32
CA SER A 52 16.29 -10.40 -23.33
C SER A 52 16.77 -9.46 -22.22
N ARG A 53 16.49 -8.14 -22.34
CA ARG A 53 16.76 -7.15 -21.28
C ARG A 53 16.12 -7.52 -19.94
N TRP A 54 14.93 -8.07 -19.94
CA TRP A 54 14.22 -8.50 -18.73
C TRP A 54 14.88 -9.70 -18.05
N ALA A 55 15.40 -10.64 -18.86
CA ALA A 55 16.17 -11.78 -18.35
C ALA A 55 17.51 -11.31 -17.74
N GLY A 56 18.16 -10.32 -18.34
CA GLY A 56 19.39 -9.69 -17.82
C GLY A 56 19.16 -8.98 -16.49
N LEU A 57 18.08 -8.21 -16.36
CA LEU A 57 17.71 -7.56 -15.08
C LEU A 57 17.37 -8.59 -14.00
N GLY A 58 16.66 -9.67 -14.35
CA GLY A 58 16.38 -10.78 -13.42
C GLY A 58 17.65 -11.47 -12.95
N ALA A 59 18.61 -11.71 -13.85
CA ALA A 59 19.90 -12.29 -13.50
C ALA A 59 20.73 -11.37 -12.57
N ALA A 60 20.74 -10.07 -12.84
CA ALA A 60 21.44 -9.10 -12.00
C ALA A 60 20.81 -8.96 -10.61
N ALA A 61 19.49 -8.75 -10.54
CA ALA A 61 18.76 -8.57 -9.28
C ALA A 61 18.73 -9.88 -8.46
N GLY A 62 18.47 -11.00 -9.11
CA GLY A 62 18.46 -12.32 -8.48
C GLY A 62 19.83 -12.74 -8.00
N GLY A 63 20.88 -12.47 -8.80
CA GLY A 63 22.26 -12.69 -8.41
C GLY A 63 22.68 -11.84 -7.20
N TRP A 64 22.26 -10.57 -7.15
CA TRP A 64 22.47 -9.71 -5.98
C TRP A 64 21.76 -10.26 -4.74
N ALA A 65 20.47 -10.61 -4.85
CA ALA A 65 19.70 -11.17 -3.73
C ALA A 65 20.28 -12.50 -3.23
N SER A 66 20.79 -13.34 -4.12
CA SER A 66 21.47 -14.58 -3.81
C SER A 66 22.77 -14.36 -3.02
N ARG A 67 23.63 -13.46 -3.51
CA ARG A 67 24.87 -13.09 -2.80
C ARG A 67 24.59 -12.50 -1.43
N LEU A 68 23.64 -11.57 -1.35
CA LEU A 68 23.24 -10.98 -0.07
C LEU A 68 22.67 -12.03 0.90
N SER A 69 21.89 -13.00 0.40
CA SER A 69 21.37 -14.11 1.20
C SER A 69 22.49 -14.95 1.82
N TYR A 70 23.53 -15.22 1.05
CA TYR A 70 24.69 -15.95 1.53
C TYR A 70 25.50 -15.11 2.54
N ASP A 71 25.85 -13.87 2.19
CA ASP A 71 26.71 -13.00 3.02
C ASP A 71 26.07 -12.68 4.38
N LEU A 72 24.74 -12.44 4.38
CA LEU A 72 24.03 -12.07 5.60
C LEU A 72 23.96 -13.21 6.64
N LEU A 73 24.03 -14.47 6.20
CA LEU A 73 24.10 -15.61 7.12
C LEU A 73 25.35 -15.56 8.00
N PHE A 74 26.51 -15.23 7.42
CA PHE A 74 27.76 -15.09 8.17
C PHE A 74 27.72 -13.90 9.13
N PHE A 75 27.12 -12.79 8.70
CA PHE A 75 26.96 -11.63 9.56
C PHE A 75 26.06 -11.92 10.77
N LEU A 76 24.92 -12.59 10.54
CA LEU A 76 23.96 -12.93 11.59
C LEU A 76 24.49 -13.98 12.57
N ARG A 77 25.27 -14.95 12.07
CA ARG A 77 25.86 -16.01 12.87
C ARG A 77 27.09 -15.53 13.66
N GLY A 78 27.89 -14.65 13.08
CA GLY A 78 29.20 -14.24 13.59
C GLY A 78 30.31 -15.24 13.28
N PRO A 79 31.57 -14.92 13.69
CA PRO A 79 32.74 -15.76 13.45
C PRO A 79 32.71 -17.08 14.28
N ARG A 80 33.32 -18.11 13.71
CA ARG A 80 33.54 -19.42 14.39
C ARG A 80 34.97 -19.51 14.91
N ALA A 81 35.19 -20.48 15.79
CA ALA A 81 36.57 -20.83 16.21
C ALA A 81 37.41 -21.21 14.99
N LEU A 82 38.63 -20.70 14.92
CA LEU A 82 39.58 -20.97 13.84
C LEU A 82 40.21 -22.35 14.05
N PRO A 83 40.17 -23.21 13.01
CA PRO A 83 40.86 -24.48 13.05
C PRO A 83 42.41 -24.27 12.92
N GLU A 84 43.15 -25.40 12.88
CA GLU A 84 44.58 -25.39 12.67
C GLU A 84 44.97 -24.74 11.33
N GLY A 85 45.75 -23.68 11.36
CA GLY A 85 46.23 -23.02 10.15
C GLY A 85 46.93 -21.71 10.44
N ARG A 86 47.99 -21.44 9.69
CA ARG A 86 48.80 -20.22 9.77
C ARG A 86 49.11 -19.70 8.38
N ILE A 87 49.34 -18.40 8.30
CA ILE A 87 49.71 -17.75 7.04
C ILE A 87 51.09 -17.11 7.21
N VAL A 88 51.95 -17.36 6.25
CA VAL A 88 53.26 -16.67 6.13
C VAL A 88 53.16 -15.71 4.95
N TYR A 89 53.19 -14.42 5.24
CA TYR A 89 53.00 -13.39 4.23
C TYR A 89 54.32 -12.90 3.63
N LEU A 90 54.44 -12.95 2.30
CA LEU A 90 55.39 -12.18 1.54
C LEU A 90 54.88 -10.73 1.48
N ASP A 91 55.36 -9.91 2.40
CA ASP A 91 55.02 -8.50 2.49
C ASP A 91 56.20 -7.59 2.17
N GLU A 92 55.96 -6.30 2.00
CA GLU A 92 57.00 -5.32 1.66
C GLU A 92 58.10 -5.19 2.75
N ALA A 93 57.67 -5.33 4.02
CA ALA A 93 58.60 -5.25 5.14
C ALA A 93 59.59 -6.43 5.10
N SER A 94 59.11 -7.63 4.84
CA SER A 94 59.96 -8.83 4.66
C SER A 94 60.85 -8.71 3.43
N ALA A 95 60.33 -8.18 2.31
CA ALA A 95 61.10 -7.95 1.09
C ALA A 95 62.30 -7.04 1.38
N ALA A 96 62.04 -5.90 2.04
CA ALA A 96 63.09 -4.95 2.39
C ALA A 96 64.15 -5.55 3.33
N ARG A 97 63.75 -6.30 4.38
CA ARG A 97 64.69 -6.91 5.34
C ARG A 97 65.51 -8.05 4.76
N LEU A 98 64.93 -8.79 3.82
CA LEU A 98 65.57 -9.92 3.16
C LEU A 98 66.34 -9.54 1.87
N GLY A 99 66.36 -8.25 1.53
CA GLY A 99 67.00 -7.74 0.32
C GLY A 99 66.29 -8.22 -0.98
N GLN A 100 65.00 -8.51 -0.93
CA GLN A 100 64.29 -8.98 -2.07
C GLN A 100 63.58 -7.82 -2.79
N SER A 101 63.48 -7.87 -4.10
CA SER A 101 62.83 -6.84 -4.91
C SER A 101 62.06 -7.49 -6.05
N GLY A 102 60.88 -6.93 -6.35
CA GLY A 102 60.03 -7.42 -7.44
C GLY A 102 59.13 -8.61 -7.07
N GLU A 103 58.55 -9.22 -8.10
CA GLU A 103 57.58 -10.32 -7.94
C GLU A 103 58.25 -11.71 -7.73
N THR A 104 59.55 -11.83 -7.98
CA THR A 104 60.29 -13.09 -7.86
C THR A 104 61.36 -12.99 -6.77
N TRP A 105 61.20 -13.82 -5.74
CA TRP A 105 62.18 -13.92 -4.64
C TRP A 105 63.15 -15.05 -4.88
N ASP A 106 64.32 -14.90 -4.32
CA ASP A 106 65.36 -15.91 -4.33
C ASP A 106 64.87 -17.24 -3.75
N ARG A 107 65.07 -18.33 -4.46
CA ARG A 107 64.60 -19.64 -4.09
C ARG A 107 65.27 -20.22 -2.86
N SER A 108 66.49 -19.81 -2.60
CA SER A 108 67.17 -20.19 -1.39
C SER A 108 66.50 -19.75 -0.10
N ILE A 109 65.79 -18.59 -0.17
CA ILE A 109 65.01 -18.09 0.94
C ILE A 109 63.76 -18.99 1.17
N HIS A 110 63.11 -19.42 0.08
CA HIS A 110 62.06 -20.38 0.18
C HIS A 110 62.52 -21.75 0.70
N ALA A 111 63.71 -22.21 0.31
CA ALA A 111 64.30 -23.44 0.82
C ALA A 111 64.57 -23.35 2.34
N ARG A 112 65.09 -22.23 2.82
CA ARG A 112 65.26 -21.96 4.25
C ARG A 112 63.94 -22.01 5.02
N LEU A 113 62.84 -21.39 4.50
CA LEU A 113 61.53 -21.43 5.11
C LEU A 113 61.01 -22.88 5.17
N VAL A 114 61.14 -23.64 4.09
CA VAL A 114 60.63 -25.03 4.05
C VAL A 114 61.42 -25.87 5.09
N ARG A 115 62.67 -25.75 5.20
CA ARG A 115 63.47 -26.46 6.25
C ARG A 115 63.09 -26.03 7.68
N ARG A 116 62.76 -24.73 7.90
CA ARG A 116 62.28 -24.25 9.19
C ARG A 116 60.92 -24.91 9.51
N LEU A 117 59.98 -24.90 8.57
CA LEU A 117 58.69 -25.52 8.72
C LEU A 117 58.78 -27.04 8.95
N THR A 118 59.73 -27.69 8.32
CA THR A 118 60.02 -29.12 8.52
C THR A 118 60.52 -29.40 9.94
N ARG A 119 61.49 -28.63 10.42
CA ARG A 119 62.01 -28.75 11.80
C ARG A 119 60.95 -28.49 12.86
N ASP A 120 60.06 -27.54 12.61
CA ASP A 120 58.95 -27.22 13.51
C ASP A 120 57.84 -28.26 13.48
N GLY A 121 57.83 -29.16 12.50
CA GLY A 121 56.76 -30.19 12.35
C GLY A 121 55.47 -29.66 11.77
N ALA A 122 55.54 -28.75 10.79
CA ALA A 122 54.35 -28.31 10.06
C ALA A 122 53.69 -29.48 9.33
N ARG A 123 52.35 -29.57 9.41
CA ARG A 123 51.56 -30.67 8.84
C ARG A 123 51.53 -30.65 7.31
N ALA A 124 51.47 -29.44 6.74
CA ALA A 124 51.54 -29.22 5.29
C ALA A 124 51.91 -27.77 4.97
N VAL A 125 52.52 -27.58 3.81
CA VAL A 125 52.91 -26.25 3.30
C VAL A 125 52.31 -26.04 1.92
N ILE A 126 51.55 -24.99 1.71
CA ILE A 126 50.99 -24.65 0.43
C ILE A 126 51.57 -23.30 -0.02
N PHE A 127 52.19 -23.28 -1.18
CA PHE A 127 52.67 -22.04 -1.79
C PHE A 127 51.56 -21.46 -2.69
N ASP A 128 51.01 -20.34 -2.26
CA ASP A 128 50.22 -19.42 -3.08
C ASP A 128 51.18 -18.45 -3.80
N VAL A 129 52.22 -19.03 -4.39
CA VAL A 129 53.25 -18.39 -5.17
C VAL A 129 53.45 -19.21 -6.43
N VAL A 130 53.51 -18.55 -7.57
CA VAL A 130 53.70 -19.22 -8.87
C VAL A 130 55.18 -19.17 -9.27
N PHE A 131 55.80 -20.31 -9.30
CA PHE A 131 57.15 -20.47 -9.87
C PHE A 131 57.04 -20.71 -11.37
N MET A 132 56.93 -19.61 -12.17
CA MET A 132 56.66 -19.72 -13.62
C MET A 132 57.86 -20.20 -14.45
N LYS A 133 59.06 -19.86 -14.05
CA LYS A 133 60.32 -20.17 -14.77
C LYS A 133 61.35 -20.80 -13.83
N ALA A 134 62.30 -21.52 -14.36
CA ALA A 134 63.45 -21.95 -13.61
C ALA A 134 64.22 -20.74 -13.07
N ALA A 135 64.94 -20.90 -11.93
CA ALA A 135 65.82 -19.89 -11.39
C ALA A 135 66.93 -19.59 -12.35
N ALA A 136 67.48 -18.38 -12.26
CA ALA A 136 68.71 -18.02 -13.05
C ALA A 136 69.92 -18.91 -12.70
N ASP A 137 70.04 -19.21 -11.42
CA ASP A 137 70.97 -20.22 -10.93
C ASP A 137 70.26 -21.56 -10.70
N PRO A 138 70.54 -22.62 -11.43
CA PRO A 138 69.95 -23.93 -11.23
C PRO A 138 70.23 -24.54 -9.84
N ALA A 139 71.23 -24.07 -9.11
CA ALA A 139 71.51 -24.51 -7.75
C ALA A 139 70.41 -24.10 -6.76
N GLU A 140 69.79 -22.93 -6.98
CA GLU A 140 68.64 -22.46 -6.16
C GLU A 140 67.43 -23.36 -6.30
N ASP A 141 67.04 -23.75 -7.55
CA ASP A 141 65.96 -24.69 -7.77
C ASP A 141 66.28 -26.08 -7.17
N ALA A 142 67.50 -26.51 -7.23
CA ALA A 142 67.90 -27.78 -6.63
C ALA A 142 67.92 -27.75 -5.09
N ASP A 143 68.29 -26.64 -4.48
CA ASP A 143 68.20 -26.45 -3.02
C ASP A 143 66.78 -26.42 -2.50
N LEU A 144 65.90 -25.69 -3.19
CA LEU A 144 64.42 -25.67 -2.86
C LEU A 144 63.80 -27.07 -3.07
N ALA A 145 64.13 -27.75 -4.15
CA ALA A 145 63.70 -29.09 -4.41
C ALA A 145 64.09 -30.09 -3.33
N ALA A 146 65.38 -30.00 -2.87
CA ALA A 146 65.86 -30.84 -1.78
C ALA A 146 65.09 -30.58 -0.47
N ALA A 147 64.87 -29.30 -0.10
CA ALA A 147 64.12 -28.95 1.09
C ALA A 147 62.63 -29.43 1.01
N MET A 148 62.04 -29.38 -0.16
CA MET A 148 60.68 -29.87 -0.40
C MET A 148 60.59 -31.39 -0.30
N ALA A 149 61.57 -32.10 -0.86
CA ALA A 149 61.61 -33.56 -0.77
C ALA A 149 61.83 -34.04 0.68
N GLU A 150 62.66 -33.33 1.46
CA GLU A 150 62.85 -33.57 2.90
C GLU A 150 61.54 -33.38 3.68
N ASN A 151 60.79 -32.32 3.38
CA ASN A 151 59.48 -32.06 4.01
C ASN A 151 58.37 -33.09 3.62
N GLY A 152 58.30 -33.45 2.36
CA GLY A 152 57.36 -34.44 1.81
C GLY A 152 55.87 -34.02 1.79
N GLN A 153 55.54 -32.81 2.24
CA GLN A 153 54.13 -32.28 2.31
C GLN A 153 54.06 -30.85 1.76
N VAL A 154 54.90 -30.49 0.78
CA VAL A 154 54.85 -29.19 0.13
C VAL A 154 54.03 -29.24 -1.15
N PHE A 155 53.10 -28.33 -1.30
CA PHE A 155 52.22 -28.18 -2.48
C PHE A 155 52.49 -26.87 -3.19
N LEU A 156 52.62 -26.92 -4.51
CA LEU A 156 52.96 -25.75 -5.34
C LEU A 156 51.78 -25.23 -6.13
N GLY A 157 51.69 -23.91 -6.23
CA GLY A 157 50.72 -23.20 -7.09
C GLY A 157 51.12 -23.25 -8.58
N ALA A 158 50.12 -23.40 -9.45
CA ALA A 158 50.22 -23.20 -10.88
C ALA A 158 49.29 -22.06 -11.32
N ALA A 159 49.76 -21.21 -12.22
CA ALA A 159 48.92 -20.13 -12.77
C ALA A 159 48.09 -20.60 -13.96
N LEU A 160 47.01 -19.85 -14.17
CA LEU A 160 46.19 -19.96 -15.38
C LEU A 160 46.30 -18.65 -16.16
N GLU A 161 46.92 -18.72 -17.34
CA GLU A 161 47.03 -17.62 -18.27
C GLU A 161 45.91 -17.69 -19.27
N LEU A 162 45.21 -16.56 -19.48
CA LEU A 162 44.17 -16.41 -20.48
C LEU A 162 44.78 -15.66 -21.67
N ASP A 163 45.01 -16.35 -22.77
CA ASP A 163 45.51 -15.75 -24.00
C ASP A 163 44.35 -15.50 -24.97
N LEU A 164 44.32 -14.32 -25.60
CA LEU A 164 43.43 -13.97 -26.69
C LEU A 164 43.94 -14.61 -27.96
N GLY A 165 43.58 -15.86 -28.22
CA GLY A 165 43.74 -16.48 -29.55
C GLY A 165 42.88 -15.81 -30.62
N VAL A 166 43.17 -16.04 -31.86
CA VAL A 166 42.57 -15.37 -33.06
C VAL A 166 41.05 -15.51 -33.12
N GLN A 167 40.43 -16.45 -32.40
CA GLN A 167 38.97 -16.70 -32.43
C GLN A 167 38.33 -17.00 -31.06
N ALA A 168 39.11 -17.24 -29.99
CA ALA A 168 38.58 -17.52 -28.65
C ALA A 168 39.64 -17.36 -27.57
N TRP A 169 39.23 -17.12 -26.33
CA TRP A 169 40.07 -17.16 -25.17
C TRP A 169 40.58 -18.58 -24.93
N GLN A 170 41.92 -18.77 -24.98
CA GLN A 170 42.56 -20.03 -24.63
C GLN A 170 43.15 -19.97 -23.23
N ALA A 171 42.74 -20.89 -22.38
CA ALA A 171 43.29 -21.03 -21.04
C ALA A 171 44.53 -21.92 -21.09
N ARG A 172 45.70 -21.35 -20.81
CA ARG A 172 46.98 -22.07 -20.71
C ARG A 172 47.39 -22.19 -19.27
N THR A 173 47.65 -23.41 -18.83
CA THR A 173 48.22 -23.63 -17.48
C THR A 173 49.71 -23.47 -17.52
N LEU A 174 50.29 -22.72 -16.56
CA LEU A 174 51.70 -22.56 -16.33
C LEU A 174 52.10 -23.39 -15.09
N PRO A 175 52.58 -24.64 -15.29
CA PRO A 175 52.98 -25.50 -14.18
C PRO A 175 54.34 -25.05 -13.61
N PRO A 176 54.68 -25.42 -12.37
CA PRO A 176 56.01 -25.20 -11.80
C PRO A 176 57.11 -25.88 -12.63
N PRO A 177 58.38 -25.39 -12.55
CA PRO A 177 59.54 -26.00 -13.20
C PRO A 177 59.65 -27.51 -12.91
N PRO A 178 60.12 -28.32 -13.86
CA PRO A 178 60.12 -29.79 -13.71
C PRO A 178 60.89 -30.29 -12.49
N VAL A 179 61.91 -29.57 -12.05
CA VAL A 179 62.73 -29.92 -10.84
C VAL A 179 61.88 -29.79 -9.58
N LEU A 180 61.26 -28.64 -9.40
CA LEU A 180 60.38 -28.37 -8.25
C LEU A 180 59.13 -29.26 -8.27
N ARG A 181 58.54 -29.46 -9.44
CA ARG A 181 57.34 -30.29 -9.62
C ARG A 181 57.57 -31.75 -9.22
N ARG A 182 58.76 -32.29 -9.45
CA ARG A 182 59.07 -33.67 -9.04
C ARG A 182 59.32 -33.81 -7.57
N ALA A 183 59.82 -32.77 -6.92
CA ALA A 183 60.12 -32.76 -5.48
C ALA A 183 58.92 -32.43 -4.60
N ALA A 184 57.93 -31.74 -5.16
CA ALA A 184 56.68 -31.40 -4.43
C ALA A 184 55.79 -32.62 -4.17
N ALA A 185 55.10 -32.65 -3.02
CA ALA A 185 54.07 -33.63 -2.72
C ALA A 185 52.86 -33.55 -3.72
N GLY A 186 52.71 -32.37 -4.31
CA GLY A 186 51.74 -32.11 -5.38
C GLY A 186 51.79 -30.69 -5.91
N TRP A 187 51.14 -30.44 -7.02
CA TRP A 187 50.97 -29.10 -7.56
C TRP A 187 49.58 -28.99 -8.20
N GLY A 188 49.04 -27.78 -8.27
CA GLY A 188 47.73 -27.52 -8.87
C GLY A 188 47.41 -26.05 -9.01
N LEU A 189 46.25 -25.73 -9.58
CA LEU A 189 45.84 -24.36 -9.80
C LEU A 189 45.59 -23.62 -8.49
N ILE A 190 46.05 -22.34 -8.41
CA ILE A 190 45.75 -21.41 -7.32
C ILE A 190 44.75 -20.30 -7.76
N ALA A 191 44.28 -20.36 -9.00
CA ALA A 191 43.28 -19.39 -9.45
C ALA A 191 41.91 -19.67 -8.85
N PHE A 192 41.28 -18.63 -8.29
CA PHE A 192 39.92 -18.71 -7.83
C PHE A 192 38.93 -18.63 -9.00
N ARG A 193 38.06 -19.64 -9.14
CA ARG A 193 37.03 -19.67 -10.15
C ARG A 193 35.81 -20.46 -9.64
N PRO A 194 34.59 -19.91 -9.82
CA PRO A 194 34.28 -18.58 -10.34
C PRO A 194 34.47 -17.48 -9.29
N ILE A 195 34.81 -16.28 -9.73
CA ILE A 195 34.77 -15.06 -8.94
C ILE A 195 33.45 -14.37 -9.27
N ASP A 196 32.76 -13.92 -8.24
CA ASP A 196 31.49 -13.24 -8.43
C ASP A 196 31.67 -11.81 -8.98
N ALA A 197 30.59 -11.21 -9.51
CA ALA A 197 30.63 -9.88 -10.13
C ALA A 197 31.03 -8.74 -9.16
N ASP A 198 31.00 -8.98 -7.85
CA ASP A 198 31.45 -8.08 -6.79
C ASP A 198 32.86 -8.40 -6.27
N PHE A 199 33.63 -9.13 -7.02
CA PHE A 199 34.98 -9.64 -6.66
C PHE A 199 34.99 -10.51 -5.39
N GLY A 200 33.86 -11.11 -5.04
CA GLY A 200 33.72 -12.06 -3.95
C GLY A 200 34.05 -13.48 -4.39
N VAL A 201 34.73 -14.22 -3.52
CA VAL A 201 34.95 -15.67 -3.69
C VAL A 201 34.02 -16.39 -2.72
N ARG A 202 32.93 -16.95 -3.23
CA ARG A 202 31.89 -17.65 -2.40
C ARG A 202 31.86 -19.14 -2.68
N ARG A 203 32.44 -19.56 -3.82
CA ARG A 203 32.46 -20.96 -4.23
C ARG A 203 33.85 -21.53 -4.12
N LEU A 204 33.91 -22.78 -3.76
CA LEU A 204 35.12 -23.56 -3.59
C LEU A 204 35.77 -23.78 -4.95
N SER A 205 37.02 -23.35 -5.13
CA SER A 205 37.75 -23.61 -6.37
C SER A 205 38.42 -24.99 -6.30
N THR A 206 37.92 -25.93 -7.06
CA THR A 206 38.45 -27.29 -7.13
C THR A 206 39.43 -27.52 -8.28
N GLY A 207 39.69 -26.46 -9.10
CA GLY A 207 40.53 -26.47 -10.29
C GLY A 207 39.79 -26.73 -11.57
N LEU A 208 40.47 -27.11 -12.62
CA LEU A 208 39.92 -27.53 -13.91
C LEU A 208 39.74 -29.06 -13.96
N PRO A 209 38.92 -29.57 -14.90
CA PRO A 209 38.72 -31.02 -15.08
C PRO A 209 40.03 -31.81 -15.11
N GLN A 210 41.01 -31.35 -15.89
CA GLN A 210 42.32 -32.04 -16.06
C GLN A 210 43.34 -31.68 -14.97
N ILE A 211 43.18 -30.52 -14.28
CA ILE A 211 44.17 -30.00 -13.33
C ILE A 211 43.45 -29.53 -12.06
N PRO A 212 43.45 -30.36 -10.99
CA PRO A 212 42.92 -29.97 -9.70
C PRO A 212 43.60 -28.74 -9.11
N SER A 213 42.90 -28.05 -8.19
CA SER A 213 43.54 -26.96 -7.41
C SER A 213 44.62 -27.53 -6.47
N ALA A 214 45.59 -26.70 -6.10
CA ALA A 214 46.63 -27.08 -5.13
C ALA A 214 46.02 -27.47 -3.78
N THR A 215 44.99 -26.74 -3.34
CA THR A 215 44.22 -27.02 -2.11
C THR A 215 43.49 -28.36 -2.17
N TRP A 216 42.87 -28.73 -3.32
CA TRP A 216 42.25 -30.04 -3.51
C TRP A 216 43.27 -31.17 -3.38
N ARG A 217 44.43 -31.06 -4.06
CA ARG A 217 45.50 -32.05 -3.96
C ARG A 217 46.04 -32.19 -2.57
N ALA A 218 46.22 -31.07 -1.86
CA ALA A 218 46.65 -31.07 -0.47
C ALA A 218 45.61 -31.77 0.42
N ALA A 219 44.32 -31.47 0.25
CA ALA A 219 43.26 -32.13 1.01
C ALA A 219 43.22 -33.64 0.80
N VAL A 220 43.30 -34.11 -0.44
CA VAL A 220 43.38 -35.55 -0.77
C VAL A 220 44.58 -36.21 -0.11
N ARG A 221 45.76 -35.58 -0.19
CA ARG A 221 47.01 -36.10 0.39
C ARG A 221 46.98 -36.15 1.92
N LEU A 222 46.27 -35.20 2.54
CA LEU A 222 46.08 -35.13 3.99
C LEU A 222 44.95 -36.02 4.50
N GLY A 223 44.34 -36.82 3.64
CA GLY A 223 43.30 -37.80 4.01
C GLY A 223 41.89 -37.24 4.15
N ALA A 224 41.58 -36.11 3.51
CA ALA A 224 40.22 -35.61 3.49
C ALA A 224 39.28 -36.64 2.85
N PRO A 225 38.06 -36.80 3.37
CA PRO A 225 37.07 -37.75 2.84
C PRO A 225 36.40 -37.18 1.55
N LEU A 226 37.21 -37.00 0.52
CA LEU A 226 36.77 -36.43 -0.74
C LEU A 226 36.43 -37.51 -1.75
N PRO A 227 35.43 -37.29 -2.60
CA PRO A 227 35.08 -38.21 -3.67
C PRO A 227 36.22 -38.33 -4.69
N ALA A 228 36.36 -39.54 -5.22
CA ALA A 228 37.46 -39.86 -6.13
C ALA A 228 37.18 -39.52 -7.60
N THR A 229 35.91 -39.26 -7.97
CA THR A 229 35.53 -39.03 -9.37
C THR A 229 35.71 -37.56 -9.80
N GLU A 230 35.95 -37.35 -11.07
CA GLU A 230 36.03 -36.00 -11.66
C GLU A 230 34.71 -35.25 -11.59
N GLU A 231 33.59 -35.94 -11.79
CA GLU A 231 32.24 -35.40 -11.71
C GLU A 231 31.91 -34.88 -10.32
N ASP A 232 32.23 -35.68 -9.30
CA ASP A 232 32.07 -35.28 -7.90
C ASP A 232 32.97 -34.11 -7.49
N ARG A 233 34.19 -34.02 -8.08
CA ARG A 233 35.07 -32.86 -7.86
C ARG A 233 34.46 -31.59 -8.46
N ALA A 234 33.84 -31.67 -9.62
CA ALA A 234 33.18 -30.55 -10.29
C ALA A 234 31.89 -30.08 -9.61
N ALA A 235 31.33 -30.89 -8.69
CA ALA A 235 30.11 -30.50 -7.98
C ALA A 235 30.25 -29.15 -7.25
N GLU A 236 29.24 -28.32 -7.35
CA GLU A 236 29.26 -26.98 -6.75
C GLU A 236 29.29 -27.08 -5.21
N ARG A 237 30.29 -26.44 -4.63
CA ARG A 237 30.47 -26.32 -3.18
C ARG A 237 30.69 -24.86 -2.83
N TRP A 238 30.11 -24.41 -1.73
CA TRP A 238 30.21 -23.05 -1.26
C TRP A 238 31.09 -22.98 -0.03
N LEU A 239 31.89 -21.90 0.07
CA LEU A 239 32.83 -21.73 1.18
C LEU A 239 32.10 -21.49 2.50
N GLU A 240 32.49 -22.16 3.53
CA GLU A 240 32.19 -21.82 4.91
C GLU A 240 33.31 -20.95 5.46
N TYR A 241 33.01 -19.63 5.57
CA TYR A 241 33.98 -18.69 6.12
C TYR A 241 34.02 -18.75 7.65
N TYR A 242 35.19 -18.88 8.25
CA TYR A 242 35.36 -18.96 9.70
C TYR A 242 35.31 -17.59 10.38
N GLY A 243 35.79 -16.51 9.71
CA GLY A 243 35.81 -15.16 10.25
C GLY A 243 36.02 -14.07 9.20
N PRO A 244 36.05 -12.80 9.61
CA PRO A 244 36.45 -11.70 8.75
C PRO A 244 37.89 -11.82 8.26
N ALA A 245 38.30 -10.97 7.33
CA ALA A 245 39.69 -10.92 6.88
C ALA A 245 40.66 -10.70 8.07
N ASP A 246 41.88 -11.19 7.92
CA ASP A 246 42.91 -11.19 8.96
C ASP A 246 42.54 -12.00 10.23
N SER A 247 41.57 -12.93 10.17
CA SER A 247 41.21 -13.78 11.31
C SER A 247 42.19 -14.92 11.56
N PHE A 248 42.89 -15.40 10.53
CA PHE A 248 43.90 -16.46 10.72
C PHE A 248 45.19 -15.91 11.33
N PRO A 249 45.81 -16.65 12.24
CA PRO A 249 47.17 -16.30 12.74
C PRO A 249 48.14 -16.19 11.60
N SER A 250 48.82 -15.06 11.50
CA SER A 250 49.72 -14.78 10.40
C SER A 250 51.07 -14.20 10.90
N VAL A 251 52.11 -14.44 10.15
CA VAL A 251 53.43 -13.87 10.41
C VAL A 251 54.05 -13.38 9.11
N SER A 252 54.90 -12.36 9.20
CA SER A 252 55.71 -11.91 8.07
C SER A 252 56.78 -12.94 7.74
N TYR A 253 57.18 -12.99 6.48
CA TYR A 253 58.13 -13.98 5.99
C TYR A 253 59.50 -13.93 6.68
N ASP A 254 60.07 -12.74 6.90
CA ASP A 254 61.33 -12.51 7.63
C ASP A 254 61.26 -13.05 9.05
N ARG A 255 60.14 -12.80 9.75
CA ARG A 255 59.91 -13.33 11.11
C ARG A 255 59.80 -14.86 11.12
N ALA A 256 59.16 -15.43 10.10
CA ALA A 256 59.03 -16.88 9.97
C ALA A 256 60.39 -17.57 9.79
N LEU A 257 61.41 -16.86 9.25
CA LEU A 257 62.82 -17.35 9.12
C LEU A 257 63.62 -17.15 10.39
N SER A 258 63.27 -16.22 11.27
CA SER A 258 63.97 -15.89 12.48
C SER A 258 63.73 -16.92 13.58
N GLU A 259 64.76 -17.48 14.14
CA GLU A 259 64.71 -18.42 15.28
C GLU A 259 64.56 -17.66 16.61
N ASP A 260 65.00 -16.41 16.64
CA ASP A 260 64.99 -15.56 17.83
C ASP A 260 63.59 -14.92 18.05
N GLU A 261 62.80 -14.67 16.98
CA GLU A 261 61.54 -14.01 17.06
C GLU A 261 60.36 -14.98 17.26
N LEU A 262 60.49 -16.25 16.84
CA LEU A 262 59.44 -17.25 16.99
C LEU A 262 59.99 -18.50 17.72
N PRO A 263 59.29 -18.98 18.74
CA PRO A 263 59.75 -20.14 19.52
C PRO A 263 59.86 -21.40 18.65
N PRO A 264 60.72 -22.34 19.00
CA PRO A 264 60.76 -23.65 18.35
C PRO A 264 59.42 -24.37 18.41
N GLY A 265 59.00 -25.00 17.31
CA GLY A 265 57.72 -25.67 17.18
C GLY A 265 56.53 -24.72 16.99
N PHE A 266 56.75 -23.44 16.66
CA PHE A 266 55.67 -22.48 16.39
C PHE A 266 54.73 -22.96 15.30
N PHE A 267 55.20 -23.72 14.34
CA PHE A 267 54.41 -24.27 13.24
C PHE A 267 53.99 -25.74 13.45
N ARG A 268 54.20 -26.31 14.64
CA ARG A 268 53.88 -27.72 14.91
C ARG A 268 52.43 -28.02 14.66
N ASP A 269 52.16 -29.07 13.89
CA ASP A 269 50.85 -29.56 13.50
C ASP A 269 49.97 -28.52 12.73
N GLN A 270 50.61 -27.40 12.28
CA GLN A 270 49.89 -26.37 11.54
C GLN A 270 49.92 -26.60 10.03
N ILE A 271 48.84 -26.26 9.36
CA ILE A 271 48.80 -26.09 7.92
C ILE A 271 49.26 -24.67 7.61
N VAL A 272 50.33 -24.54 6.84
CA VAL A 272 50.95 -23.25 6.54
C VAL A 272 50.69 -22.87 5.09
N VAL A 273 50.03 -21.75 4.85
CA VAL A 273 49.90 -21.17 3.52
C VAL A 273 50.87 -20.01 3.39
N VAL A 274 51.70 -20.06 2.35
CA VAL A 274 52.70 -19.03 2.06
C VAL A 274 52.28 -18.25 0.84
N GLY A 275 52.08 -16.93 0.95
CA GLY A 275 51.64 -16.12 -0.18
C GLY A 275 51.74 -14.61 0.03
N GLY A 276 51.42 -13.86 -1.00
CA GLY A 276 51.63 -12.42 -1.03
C GLY A 276 50.64 -11.65 -0.16
N ARG A 277 51.10 -10.55 0.46
CA ARG A 277 50.28 -9.50 1.07
C ARG A 277 50.73 -8.15 0.53
N SER A 278 50.01 -7.60 -0.43
CA SER A 278 50.27 -6.24 -0.90
C SER A 278 49.73 -5.22 0.11
N THR A 279 50.60 -4.29 0.57
CA THR A 279 50.25 -3.22 1.51
C THR A 279 50.03 -1.88 0.83
N ILE A 280 50.42 -1.72 -0.43
CA ILE A 280 50.22 -0.47 -1.19
C ILE A 280 48.79 -0.46 -1.75
N GLY A 281 47.92 0.28 -1.04
CA GLY A 281 46.61 0.67 -1.52
C GLY A 281 46.70 1.70 -2.63
N THR A 282 47.04 1.32 -3.84
CA THR A 282 46.67 2.09 -5.02
C THR A 282 45.16 1.94 -5.24
N LEU A 283 44.51 2.99 -5.75
CA LEU A 283 43.06 3.13 -6.00
C LEU A 283 42.42 2.01 -6.86
N LEU A 284 43.18 1.05 -7.28
CA LEU A 284 42.83 -0.19 -7.94
C LEU A 284 43.08 -1.32 -6.91
N LEU A 285 42.01 -2.03 -6.52
CA LEU A 285 42.05 -3.28 -5.77
C LEU A 285 43.29 -4.09 -6.17
N GLY A 286 44.16 -4.42 -5.22
CA GLY A 286 45.29 -5.27 -5.50
C GLY A 286 44.84 -6.55 -6.18
N LYS A 287 45.67 -7.15 -7.05
CA LYS A 287 45.30 -8.34 -7.84
C LYS A 287 44.78 -9.51 -7.00
N ASP A 288 45.05 -9.54 -5.67
CA ASP A 288 44.74 -10.63 -4.75
C ASP A 288 43.88 -10.22 -3.56
N ASP A 289 43.09 -9.14 -3.72
CA ASP A 289 42.11 -8.67 -2.71
C ASP A 289 40.70 -9.11 -3.06
N PHE A 290 40.12 -9.97 -2.23
CA PHE A 290 38.83 -10.56 -2.47
C PHE A 290 37.80 -10.17 -1.39
N ARG A 291 36.58 -9.86 -1.82
CA ARG A 291 35.49 -9.60 -0.91
C ARG A 291 35.03 -10.89 -0.21
N THR A 292 34.84 -10.81 1.11
CA THR A 292 34.26 -11.90 1.91
C THR A 292 32.85 -11.54 2.39
N PRO A 293 32.06 -12.51 2.87
CA PRO A 293 30.75 -12.24 3.46
C PRO A 293 30.76 -11.22 4.61
N TYR A 294 31.83 -11.19 5.39
CA TYR A 294 32.00 -10.24 6.49
C TYR A 294 32.31 -8.79 6.04
N GLY A 295 32.64 -8.61 4.77
CA GLY A 295 32.88 -7.30 4.17
C GLY A 295 31.59 -6.55 3.78
N LEU A 296 30.39 -7.03 4.16
CA LEU A 296 29.10 -6.45 3.79
C LEU A 296 28.96 -4.97 4.24
N PHE A 297 29.47 -4.65 5.44
CA PHE A 297 29.41 -3.31 6.03
C PHE A 297 30.77 -2.67 6.29
N GLY A 298 31.86 -3.26 5.77
CA GLY A 298 33.25 -2.78 5.96
C GLY A 298 34.11 -2.94 4.70
N ARG A 299 35.31 -2.33 4.71
CA ARG A 299 36.29 -2.44 3.63
C ARG A 299 37.30 -3.57 3.87
N SER A 300 36.86 -4.65 4.50
CA SER A 300 37.74 -5.78 4.81
C SER A 300 37.79 -6.72 3.62
N PHE A 301 38.93 -6.82 3.00
CA PHE A 301 39.24 -7.75 1.90
C PHE A 301 40.20 -8.83 2.39
N ALA A 302 39.84 -10.09 2.17
CA ALA A 302 40.72 -11.21 2.45
C ALA A 302 41.77 -11.34 1.35
N LYS A 303 42.96 -11.75 1.72
CA LYS A 303 44.04 -12.05 0.79
C LYS A 303 43.91 -13.46 0.24
N GLY A 304 44.51 -13.70 -0.93
CA GLY A 304 44.52 -15.02 -1.57
C GLY A 304 44.87 -16.18 -0.63
N PRO A 305 45.96 -16.09 0.15
CA PRO A 305 46.35 -17.12 1.12
C PRO A 305 45.26 -17.47 2.14
N GLU A 306 44.47 -16.48 2.62
CA GLU A 306 43.37 -16.73 3.57
C GLU A 306 42.24 -17.55 2.93
N ILE A 307 41.92 -17.27 1.67
CA ILE A 307 40.87 -17.99 0.93
C ILE A 307 41.35 -19.42 0.63
N HIS A 308 42.61 -19.59 0.29
CA HIS A 308 43.22 -20.91 0.10
C HIS A 308 43.20 -21.73 1.39
N LEU A 309 43.56 -21.12 2.52
CA LEU A 309 43.48 -21.78 3.82
C LEU A 309 42.07 -22.17 4.19
N THR A 310 41.11 -21.22 4.03
CA THR A 310 39.67 -21.49 4.23
C THR A 310 39.20 -22.64 3.34
N THR A 311 39.58 -22.64 2.05
CA THR A 311 39.22 -23.69 1.09
C THR A 311 39.75 -25.05 1.54
N LEU A 312 41.03 -25.12 1.94
CA LEU A 312 41.64 -26.37 2.37
C LEU A 312 41.01 -26.92 3.65
N LEU A 313 40.78 -26.07 4.64
CA LEU A 313 40.10 -26.46 5.89
C LEU A 313 38.69 -26.93 5.67
N ASN A 314 37.91 -26.25 4.78
CA ASN A 314 36.60 -26.75 4.39
C ASN A 314 36.67 -28.14 3.78
N LEU A 315 37.66 -28.42 2.93
CA LEU A 315 37.82 -29.73 2.33
C LEU A 315 38.24 -30.79 3.36
N LEU A 316 39.10 -30.46 4.33
CA LEU A 316 39.54 -31.38 5.38
C LEU A 316 38.45 -31.75 6.36
N HIS A 317 37.67 -30.76 6.77
CA HIS A 317 36.60 -30.95 7.79
C HIS A 317 35.22 -31.28 7.17
N GLY A 318 35.08 -31.19 5.85
CA GLY A 318 33.83 -31.35 5.17
C GLY A 318 32.84 -30.21 5.51
N ASP A 319 33.38 -29.01 5.80
CA ASP A 319 32.60 -27.87 6.31
C ASP A 319 31.88 -27.06 5.22
N TRP A 320 32.14 -27.34 3.96
CA TRP A 320 31.53 -26.59 2.84
C TRP A 320 30.02 -26.59 2.89
N LEU A 321 29.42 -25.51 2.39
CA LEU A 321 27.99 -25.37 2.27
C LEU A 321 27.45 -25.91 0.95
N ARG A 322 26.23 -26.38 0.96
CA ARG A 322 25.47 -26.80 -0.22
C ARG A 322 24.34 -25.82 -0.46
N ARG A 323 24.09 -25.47 -1.71
CA ARG A 323 22.90 -24.70 -2.08
C ARG A 323 21.72 -25.66 -2.24
N LEU A 324 20.52 -25.20 -1.85
CA LEU A 324 19.29 -25.93 -2.15
C LEU A 324 19.14 -26.08 -3.69
N GLU A 325 18.75 -27.27 -4.13
CA GLU A 325 18.58 -27.51 -5.57
C GLU A 325 17.60 -26.51 -6.19
N PRO A 326 17.89 -25.94 -7.37
CA PRO A 326 17.09 -24.89 -8.01
C PRO A 326 15.61 -25.19 -8.13
N ARG A 327 15.26 -26.45 -8.43
CA ARG A 327 13.83 -26.87 -8.55
C ARG A 327 13.07 -26.73 -7.22
N TRP A 328 13.70 -27.06 -6.09
CA TRP A 328 13.08 -26.94 -4.78
C TRP A 328 13.03 -25.50 -4.30
N GLU A 329 14.10 -24.73 -4.57
CA GLU A 329 14.15 -23.30 -4.28
C GLU A 329 13.06 -22.53 -5.05
N LEU A 330 12.86 -22.84 -6.33
CA LEU A 330 11.78 -22.26 -7.16
C LEU A 330 10.39 -22.68 -6.67
N ALA A 331 10.17 -23.96 -6.36
CA ALA A 331 8.90 -24.47 -5.85
C ALA A 331 8.50 -23.79 -4.53
N LEU A 332 9.47 -23.62 -3.64
CA LEU A 332 9.28 -22.97 -2.34
C LEU A 332 8.92 -21.49 -2.51
N VAL A 333 9.65 -20.77 -3.35
CA VAL A 333 9.39 -19.34 -3.63
C VAL A 333 8.03 -19.13 -4.31
N LEU A 334 7.65 -20.02 -5.25
CA LEU A 334 6.32 -19.98 -5.87
C LEU A 334 5.22 -20.23 -4.85
N GLY A 335 5.30 -21.31 -4.07
CA GLY A 335 4.31 -21.66 -3.06
C GLY A 335 4.15 -20.57 -2.00
N TRP A 336 5.27 -20.04 -1.53
CA TRP A 336 5.28 -18.94 -0.54
C TRP A 336 4.68 -17.65 -1.10
N GLY A 337 5.03 -17.28 -2.33
CA GLY A 337 4.48 -16.12 -3.01
C GLY A 337 2.97 -16.21 -3.23
N LEU A 338 2.47 -17.38 -3.64
CA LEU A 338 1.03 -17.65 -3.75
C LEU A 338 0.31 -17.48 -2.41
N LEU A 339 0.89 -18.02 -1.32
CA LEU A 339 0.34 -17.94 0.02
C LEU A 339 0.26 -16.50 0.53
N LEU A 340 1.36 -15.75 0.44
CA LEU A 340 1.39 -14.38 0.92
C LEU A 340 0.56 -13.42 0.04
N GLY A 341 0.75 -13.47 -1.27
CA GLY A 341 0.04 -12.60 -2.21
C GLY A 341 -1.47 -12.85 -2.23
N GLY A 342 -1.89 -14.12 -2.03
CA GLY A 342 -3.29 -14.50 -1.94
C GLY A 342 -3.89 -14.29 -0.54
N GLY A 343 -3.11 -14.48 0.52
CA GLY A 343 -3.59 -14.46 1.90
C GLY A 343 -3.63 -13.08 2.56
N LEU A 344 -2.58 -12.25 2.38
CA LEU A 344 -2.49 -10.95 3.05
C LEU A 344 -3.66 -10.00 2.77
N PRO A 345 -4.24 -9.91 1.55
CA PRO A 345 -5.37 -9.03 1.29
C PRO A 345 -6.61 -9.31 2.14
N TRP A 346 -6.75 -10.52 2.68
CA TRP A 346 -7.87 -10.91 3.55
C TRP A 346 -7.70 -10.44 4.99
N LEU A 347 -6.48 -10.16 5.42
CA LEU A 347 -6.17 -9.73 6.79
C LEU A 347 -6.44 -8.22 6.97
N ARG A 348 -6.71 -7.79 8.19
CA ARG A 348 -6.69 -6.37 8.54
C ARG A 348 -5.27 -5.81 8.34
N PRO A 349 -5.09 -4.51 8.02
CA PRO A 349 -3.76 -3.96 7.74
C PRO A 349 -2.73 -4.23 8.85
N THR A 350 -3.11 -4.08 10.12
CA THR A 350 -2.25 -4.40 11.27
C THR A 350 -1.87 -5.87 11.34
N GLY A 351 -2.81 -6.78 11.06
CA GLY A 351 -2.54 -8.21 10.99
C GLY A 351 -1.65 -8.59 9.81
N ALA A 352 -1.83 -7.95 8.64
CA ALA A 352 -0.97 -8.16 7.48
C ALA A 352 0.48 -7.73 7.75
N VAL A 353 0.69 -6.60 8.43
CA VAL A 353 2.03 -6.17 8.89
C VAL A 353 2.63 -7.18 9.85
N GLY A 354 1.87 -7.64 10.85
CA GLY A 354 2.33 -8.66 11.80
C GLY A 354 2.77 -9.95 11.11
N VAL A 355 1.96 -10.46 10.16
CA VAL A 355 2.31 -11.67 9.39
C VAL A 355 3.54 -11.45 8.53
N ALA A 356 3.69 -10.28 7.88
CA ALA A 356 4.86 -9.96 7.08
C ALA A 356 6.15 -9.93 7.95
N LEU A 357 6.11 -9.31 9.12
CA LEU A 357 7.24 -9.28 10.05
C LEU A 357 7.59 -10.67 10.59
N LEU A 358 6.60 -11.48 10.93
CA LEU A 358 6.81 -12.88 11.34
C LEU A 358 7.41 -13.72 10.20
N ALA A 359 7.00 -13.47 8.96
CA ALA A 359 7.58 -14.12 7.79
C ALA A 359 9.07 -13.79 7.63
N VAL A 360 9.44 -12.50 7.75
CA VAL A 360 10.85 -12.06 7.69
C VAL A 360 11.67 -12.74 8.79
N ALA A 361 11.20 -12.67 10.04
CA ALA A 361 11.89 -13.27 11.18
C ALA A 361 11.97 -14.80 11.07
N GLY A 362 10.88 -15.44 10.68
CA GLY A 362 10.82 -16.90 10.51
C GLY A 362 11.78 -17.41 9.43
N TRP A 363 11.88 -16.70 8.28
CA TRP A 363 12.83 -17.04 7.24
C TRP A 363 14.28 -16.83 7.64
N ALA A 364 14.59 -15.76 8.39
CA ALA A 364 15.93 -15.53 8.89
C ALA A 364 16.36 -16.64 9.86
N VAL A 365 15.48 -17.03 10.79
CA VAL A 365 15.73 -18.13 11.71
C VAL A 365 15.86 -19.47 10.98
N ALA A 366 14.96 -19.76 10.04
CA ALA A 366 15.02 -21.00 9.25
C ALA A 366 16.32 -21.09 8.44
N ALA A 367 16.73 -19.98 7.80
CA ALA A 367 17.97 -19.93 7.03
C ALA A 367 19.20 -20.16 7.91
N LEU A 368 19.26 -19.59 9.12
CA LEU A 368 20.33 -19.85 10.08
C LEU A 368 20.35 -21.29 10.57
N LEU A 369 19.20 -21.87 10.87
CA LEU A 369 19.12 -23.27 11.32
C LEU A 369 19.55 -24.26 10.22
N LEU A 370 19.13 -23.99 8.96
CA LEU A 370 19.56 -24.81 7.81
C LEU A 370 21.08 -24.68 7.58
N HIS A 371 21.62 -23.47 7.71
CA HIS A 371 23.04 -23.24 7.60
C HIS A 371 23.84 -23.98 8.67
N ASP A 372 23.45 -23.85 9.94
CA ASP A 372 24.24 -24.40 11.06
C ASP A 372 24.11 -25.92 11.23
N ARG A 373 22.91 -26.49 10.99
CA ARG A 373 22.65 -27.91 11.19
C ARG A 373 22.89 -28.75 9.94
N GLU A 374 22.43 -28.25 8.78
CA GLU A 374 22.42 -29.04 7.54
C GLU A 374 23.49 -28.60 6.55
N ARG A 375 24.25 -27.52 6.87
CA ARG A 375 25.20 -26.87 5.95
C ARG A 375 24.56 -26.55 4.61
N LEU A 376 23.29 -26.17 4.65
CA LEU A 376 22.48 -25.85 3.50
C LEU A 376 22.15 -24.37 3.50
N TRP A 377 22.30 -23.72 2.36
CA TRP A 377 21.86 -22.35 2.19
C TRP A 377 20.95 -22.20 0.98
N LEU A 378 20.16 -21.15 0.94
CA LEU A 378 19.25 -20.77 -0.14
C LEU A 378 19.15 -19.25 -0.23
N ALA A 379 18.61 -18.74 -1.36
CA ALA A 379 18.38 -17.30 -1.55
C ALA A 379 17.21 -16.79 -0.69
N TRP A 380 17.32 -16.92 0.63
CA TRP A 380 16.24 -16.70 1.60
C TRP A 380 15.71 -15.25 1.65
N ILE A 381 16.50 -14.26 1.20
CA ILE A 381 16.05 -12.85 1.14
C ILE A 381 14.85 -12.69 0.21
N VAL A 382 14.77 -13.49 -0.86
CA VAL A 382 13.63 -13.43 -1.78
C VAL A 382 12.34 -13.83 -1.07
N PRO A 383 12.19 -15.04 -0.49
CA PRO A 383 10.99 -15.40 0.25
C PRO A 383 10.88 -14.70 1.61
N GLY A 384 11.99 -14.36 2.24
CA GLY A 384 12.03 -13.79 3.59
C GLY A 384 11.79 -12.28 3.65
N ALA A 385 12.21 -11.51 2.67
CA ALA A 385 12.08 -10.05 2.69
C ALA A 385 11.32 -9.50 1.48
N VAL A 386 11.71 -9.88 0.26
CA VAL A 386 11.16 -9.28 -0.96
C VAL A 386 9.67 -9.63 -1.11
N GLN A 387 9.32 -10.91 -1.05
CA GLN A 387 7.93 -11.34 -1.23
C GLN A 387 7.00 -10.82 -0.13
N PRO A 388 7.33 -10.86 1.18
CA PRO A 388 6.47 -10.28 2.21
C PRO A 388 6.23 -8.78 2.04
N LEU A 389 7.26 -8.00 1.68
CA LEU A 389 7.12 -6.56 1.46
C LEU A 389 6.25 -6.22 0.26
N VAL A 390 6.44 -6.92 -0.86
CA VAL A 390 5.63 -6.73 -2.06
C VAL A 390 4.18 -7.19 -1.83
N ALA A 391 3.98 -8.31 -1.15
CA ALA A 391 2.66 -8.81 -0.81
C ALA A 391 1.91 -7.87 0.14
N LEU A 392 2.62 -7.28 1.12
CA LEU A 392 2.07 -6.27 2.02
C LEU A 392 1.66 -5.00 1.26
N GLY A 393 2.56 -4.47 0.42
CA GLY A 393 2.25 -3.32 -0.44
C GLY A 393 1.03 -3.56 -1.33
N TRP A 394 0.95 -4.75 -1.94
CA TRP A 394 -0.20 -5.17 -2.72
C TRP A 394 -1.48 -5.24 -1.89
N ALA A 395 -1.42 -5.86 -0.71
CA ALA A 395 -2.58 -6.01 0.18
C ALA A 395 -3.15 -4.66 0.63
N VAL A 396 -2.28 -3.70 0.98
CA VAL A 396 -2.68 -2.33 1.34
C VAL A 396 -3.28 -1.61 0.14
N GLY A 397 -2.61 -1.66 -1.02
CA GLY A 397 -3.09 -1.05 -2.26
C GLY A 397 -4.44 -1.60 -2.71
N ALA A 398 -4.60 -2.92 -2.72
CA ALA A 398 -5.85 -3.57 -3.11
C ALA A 398 -7.03 -3.16 -2.21
N ARG A 399 -6.81 -3.08 -0.89
CA ARG A 399 -7.83 -2.59 0.04
C ARG A 399 -8.18 -1.13 -0.18
N TYR A 400 -7.17 -0.28 -0.37
CA TYR A 400 -7.39 1.13 -0.69
C TYR A 400 -8.24 1.29 -1.95
N PHE A 401 -7.93 0.58 -3.03
CA PHE A 401 -8.70 0.65 -4.28
C PHE A 401 -10.13 0.13 -4.14
N VAL A 402 -10.35 -0.94 -3.36
CA VAL A 402 -11.70 -1.48 -3.11
C VAL A 402 -12.53 -0.48 -2.31
N GLU A 403 -11.97 0.16 -1.28
CA GLU A 403 -12.67 1.14 -0.45
C GLU A 403 -12.93 2.46 -1.20
N GLU A 404 -11.95 2.94 -1.97
CA GLU A 404 -12.09 4.16 -2.79
C GLU A 404 -13.16 3.99 -3.89
N ARG A 405 -13.22 2.84 -4.56
CA ARG A 405 -14.29 2.53 -5.52
C ARG A 405 -15.67 2.50 -4.86
N ARG A 406 -15.75 2.01 -3.63
CA ARG A 406 -17.01 2.04 -2.84
C ARG A 406 -17.42 3.49 -2.58
N ARG A 407 -16.50 4.32 -2.11
CA ARG A 407 -16.72 5.74 -1.83
C ARG A 407 -17.22 6.49 -3.06
N ARG A 408 -16.57 6.31 -4.21
CA ARG A 408 -16.97 6.94 -5.48
C ARG A 408 -18.35 6.52 -5.94
N ARG A 409 -18.68 5.23 -5.88
CA ARG A 409 -20.03 4.75 -6.24
C ARG A 409 -21.14 5.35 -5.37
N LEU A 410 -20.89 5.52 -4.08
CA LEU A 410 -21.81 6.19 -3.17
C LEU A 410 -21.97 7.67 -3.53
N HIS A 411 -20.88 8.37 -3.82
CA HIS A 411 -20.93 9.77 -4.28
C HIS A 411 -21.66 9.92 -5.60
N GLU A 412 -21.47 9.06 -6.57
CA GLU A 412 -22.16 9.09 -7.86
C GLU A 412 -23.67 8.79 -7.74
N ALA A 413 -24.04 7.85 -6.87
CA ALA A 413 -25.45 7.50 -6.65
C ALA A 413 -26.23 8.63 -5.99
N PHE A 414 -25.64 9.38 -5.07
CA PHE A 414 -26.30 10.41 -4.28
C PHE A 414 -25.96 11.85 -4.67
N GLY A 415 -24.86 12.09 -5.36
CA GLY A 415 -24.39 13.44 -5.70
C GLY A 415 -25.34 14.26 -6.58
N ARG A 416 -26.37 13.63 -7.14
CA ARG A 416 -27.43 14.30 -7.93
C ARG A 416 -28.60 14.78 -7.09
N TYR A 417 -28.77 14.27 -5.87
CA TYR A 417 -29.94 14.51 -5.01
C TYR A 417 -29.58 15.16 -3.67
N LEU A 418 -28.32 15.06 -3.26
CA LEU A 418 -27.83 15.50 -1.96
C LEU A 418 -26.73 16.56 -2.12
N SER A 419 -26.58 17.40 -1.09
CA SER A 419 -25.39 18.25 -1.00
C SER A 419 -24.12 17.38 -0.85
N PRO A 420 -22.95 17.86 -1.31
CA PRO A 420 -21.68 17.13 -1.15
C PRO A 420 -21.38 16.76 0.31
N GLN A 421 -21.76 17.62 1.26
CA GLN A 421 -21.60 17.39 2.69
C GLN A 421 -22.50 16.26 3.20
N MET A 422 -23.74 16.22 2.74
CA MET A 422 -24.71 15.17 3.09
C MET A 422 -24.29 13.82 2.49
N ALA A 423 -23.82 13.81 1.24
CA ALA A 423 -23.31 12.61 0.59
C ALA A 423 -22.09 12.03 1.34
N ALA A 424 -21.18 12.88 1.82
CA ALA A 424 -20.06 12.47 2.64
C ALA A 424 -20.50 11.87 3.98
N ARG A 425 -21.43 12.51 4.69
CA ARG A 425 -21.97 11.99 5.96
C ARG A 425 -22.69 10.65 5.81
N ILE A 426 -23.40 10.43 4.71
CA ILE A 426 -24.05 9.14 4.41
C ILE A 426 -22.99 8.06 4.14
N ALA A 427 -21.93 8.41 3.41
CA ALA A 427 -20.83 7.48 3.14
C ALA A 427 -20.11 7.04 4.43
N ASP A 428 -19.96 7.96 5.38
CA ASP A 428 -19.32 7.69 6.67
C ASP A 428 -20.25 6.94 7.66
N ALA A 429 -21.56 7.14 7.56
CA ALA A 429 -22.57 6.55 8.46
C ALA A 429 -22.97 5.09 8.13
N ASP A 430 -22.39 4.49 7.07
CA ASP A 430 -22.71 3.13 6.59
C ASP A 430 -24.22 2.87 6.42
N VAL A 431 -24.95 3.85 5.87
CA VAL A 431 -26.41 3.78 5.68
C VAL A 431 -26.75 2.64 4.73
N ASP A 432 -27.63 1.76 5.15
CA ASP A 432 -28.12 0.66 4.31
C ASP A 432 -28.99 1.20 3.16
N LEU A 433 -28.56 0.94 1.93
CA LEU A 433 -29.21 1.36 0.69
C LEU A 433 -30.08 0.27 0.07
N SER A 434 -30.35 -0.80 0.78
CA SER A 434 -31.26 -1.86 0.30
C SER A 434 -32.67 -1.33 0.07
N PRO A 435 -33.48 -1.96 -0.81
CA PRO A 435 -34.89 -1.63 -0.96
C PRO A 435 -35.62 -1.70 0.37
N GLY A 436 -36.37 -0.65 0.69
CA GLY A 436 -37.10 -0.52 1.95
C GLY A 436 -37.07 0.92 2.47
N GLY A 437 -37.73 1.18 3.57
CA GLY A 437 -37.77 2.50 4.21
C GLY A 437 -37.86 2.40 5.72
N ARG A 438 -37.55 3.50 6.39
CA ARG A 438 -37.71 3.66 7.83
C ARG A 438 -38.59 4.84 8.15
N VAL A 439 -39.35 4.74 9.22
CA VAL A 439 -40.12 5.85 9.73
C VAL A 439 -39.20 6.85 10.40
N VAL A 440 -39.26 8.11 9.94
CA VAL A 440 -38.44 9.21 10.47
C VAL A 440 -39.30 10.47 10.61
N SER A 441 -38.94 11.33 11.57
CA SER A 441 -39.51 12.67 11.61
C SER A 441 -38.81 13.55 10.59
N ALA A 442 -39.57 14.10 9.65
CA ALA A 442 -39.00 14.91 8.56
C ALA A 442 -39.84 16.16 8.32
N THR A 443 -39.19 17.23 7.86
CA THR A 443 -39.79 18.44 7.35
C THR A 443 -39.84 18.36 5.84
N VAL A 444 -41.05 18.40 5.30
CA VAL A 444 -41.34 18.29 3.87
C VAL A 444 -41.70 19.66 3.32
N MET A 445 -41.14 20.01 2.17
CA MET A 445 -41.43 21.21 1.41
C MET A 445 -41.93 20.83 0.02
N PHE A 446 -43.00 21.49 -0.41
CA PHE A 446 -43.43 21.55 -1.81
C PHE A 446 -43.35 22.99 -2.31
N THR A 447 -42.92 23.14 -3.55
CA THR A 447 -42.90 24.43 -4.25
C THR A 447 -43.63 24.31 -5.58
N ASP A 448 -44.24 25.40 -6.05
CA ASP A 448 -44.89 25.51 -7.34
C ASP A 448 -44.77 26.94 -7.88
N LEU A 449 -44.73 27.12 -9.20
CA LEU A 449 -44.67 28.45 -9.81
C LEU A 449 -46.05 29.01 -10.08
N GLU A 450 -46.30 30.24 -9.64
CA GLU A 450 -47.54 30.93 -9.94
C GLU A 450 -47.69 31.18 -11.43
N ASN A 451 -48.84 30.84 -11.99
CA ASN A 451 -49.18 31.07 -13.40
C ASN A 451 -48.29 30.39 -14.43
N TYR A 452 -47.54 29.33 -14.04
CA TYR A 452 -46.63 28.62 -14.94
C TYR A 452 -47.27 28.10 -16.23
N SER A 453 -48.50 27.54 -16.15
CA SER A 453 -49.25 27.09 -17.33
C SER A 453 -49.50 28.21 -18.34
N ALA A 454 -49.85 29.41 -17.89
CA ALA A 454 -50.03 30.57 -18.75
C ALA A 454 -48.70 31.05 -19.38
N ILE A 455 -47.60 30.96 -18.64
CA ILE A 455 -46.27 31.28 -19.17
C ILE A 455 -45.88 30.27 -20.26
N CYS A 456 -46.18 28.97 -20.06
CA CYS A 456 -45.92 27.94 -21.07
C CYS A 456 -46.72 28.17 -22.37
N GLU A 457 -48.00 28.57 -22.26
CA GLU A 457 -48.83 28.93 -23.42
C GLU A 457 -48.24 30.13 -24.20
N GLN A 458 -47.69 31.14 -23.50
CA GLN A 458 -47.06 32.28 -24.11
C GLN A 458 -45.72 31.99 -24.79
N LEU A 459 -44.94 31.04 -24.24
CA LEU A 459 -43.61 30.67 -24.76
C LEU A 459 -43.70 29.83 -26.03
N ASP A 460 -44.73 29.04 -26.23
CA ASP A 460 -45.04 28.21 -27.41
C ASP A 460 -43.89 27.33 -27.98
N GLN A 461 -42.74 27.29 -27.30
CA GLN A 461 -41.56 26.51 -27.71
C GLN A 461 -41.00 25.70 -26.54
N PRO A 462 -40.97 24.35 -26.63
CA PRO A 462 -40.50 23.48 -25.55
C PRO A 462 -39.10 23.81 -25.07
N GLN A 463 -38.23 24.24 -25.98
CA GLN A 463 -36.83 24.59 -25.67
C GLN A 463 -36.71 25.86 -24.80
N ARG A 464 -37.61 26.82 -24.99
CA ARG A 464 -37.68 28.05 -24.17
C ARG A 464 -38.22 27.75 -22.78
N ILE A 465 -39.26 26.89 -22.68
CA ILE A 465 -39.78 26.40 -21.42
C ILE A 465 -38.72 25.67 -20.63
N ALA A 466 -37.96 24.77 -21.28
CA ALA A 466 -36.86 24.05 -20.64
C ALA A 466 -35.77 25.01 -20.14
N ARG A 467 -35.41 26.04 -20.91
CA ARG A 467 -34.43 27.06 -20.46
C ARG A 467 -34.92 27.85 -19.26
N LEU A 468 -36.16 28.30 -19.28
CA LEU A 468 -36.78 28.98 -18.16
C LEU A 468 -36.71 28.16 -16.87
N LEU A 469 -37.14 26.89 -16.92
CA LEU A 469 -37.10 25.98 -15.78
C LEU A 469 -35.65 25.71 -15.31
N ASN A 470 -34.75 25.46 -16.24
CA ASN A 470 -33.36 25.22 -15.88
C ASN A 470 -32.68 26.43 -15.20
N THR A 471 -32.97 27.64 -15.69
CA THR A 471 -32.52 28.90 -15.09
C THR A 471 -33.11 29.08 -13.70
N TYR A 472 -34.44 28.86 -13.55
CA TYR A 472 -35.12 28.93 -12.27
C TYR A 472 -34.57 27.92 -11.26
N PHE A 473 -34.44 26.65 -11.64
CA PHE A 473 -33.92 25.61 -10.76
C PHE A 473 -32.45 25.87 -10.39
N THR A 474 -31.63 26.34 -11.32
CA THR A 474 -30.21 26.66 -11.02
C THR A 474 -30.09 27.76 -9.95
N ARG A 475 -31.00 28.74 -9.95
CA ARG A 475 -31.00 29.80 -8.93
C ARG A 475 -31.56 29.34 -7.59
N THR A 476 -32.53 28.46 -7.57
CA THR A 476 -33.34 28.18 -6.37
C THR A 476 -32.88 26.95 -5.62
N ILE A 477 -32.50 25.88 -6.34
CA ILE A 477 -32.16 24.59 -5.74
C ILE A 477 -30.86 24.66 -4.88
N GLY A 478 -29.94 25.51 -5.25
CA GLY A 478 -28.72 25.71 -4.44
C GLY A 478 -29.04 26.01 -2.98
N HIS A 479 -30.06 26.83 -2.69
CA HIS A 479 -30.48 27.18 -1.33
C HIS A 479 -31.03 26.00 -0.52
N LEU A 480 -31.68 25.03 -1.20
CA LEU A 480 -32.13 23.81 -0.55
C LEU A 480 -30.93 22.92 -0.16
N LEU A 481 -29.99 22.74 -1.07
CA LEU A 481 -28.82 21.90 -0.85
C LEU A 481 -27.83 22.51 0.17
N GLU A 482 -27.66 23.83 0.17
CA GLU A 482 -26.83 24.55 1.14
C GLU A 482 -27.34 24.45 2.57
N SER A 483 -28.64 24.21 2.74
CA SER A 483 -29.30 24.02 4.04
C SER A 483 -29.46 22.57 4.45
N ASP A 484 -28.68 21.64 3.90
CA ASP A 484 -28.78 20.19 4.11
C ASP A 484 -30.12 19.57 3.66
N GLY A 485 -30.88 20.24 2.78
CA GLY A 485 -32.07 19.72 2.17
C GLY A 485 -31.78 18.65 1.13
N THR A 486 -32.66 17.64 1.07
CA THR A 486 -32.62 16.59 0.05
C THR A 486 -33.71 16.85 -0.97
N VAL A 487 -33.35 17.06 -2.24
CA VAL A 487 -34.33 17.17 -3.33
C VAL A 487 -34.78 15.78 -3.71
N ILE A 488 -36.08 15.51 -3.49
CA ILE A 488 -36.69 14.20 -3.77
C ILE A 488 -37.07 14.07 -5.24
N LYS A 489 -37.74 15.09 -5.78
CA LYS A 489 -38.28 15.01 -7.13
C LYS A 489 -38.61 16.39 -7.70
N TYR A 490 -38.44 16.52 -9.02
CA TYR A 490 -38.96 17.59 -9.84
C TYR A 490 -40.28 17.10 -10.49
N MET A 491 -41.34 17.88 -10.42
CA MET A 491 -42.65 17.54 -10.96
C MET A 491 -43.14 18.70 -11.82
N GLY A 492 -42.66 18.80 -13.06
CA GLY A 492 -42.83 19.98 -13.90
C GLY A 492 -42.06 21.18 -13.35
N ASP A 493 -42.78 22.20 -12.91
CA ASP A 493 -42.24 23.39 -12.23
C ASP A 493 -42.22 23.26 -10.70
N ALA A 494 -42.79 22.21 -10.17
CA ALA A 494 -42.84 21.93 -8.74
C ALA A 494 -41.60 21.14 -8.26
N VAL A 495 -41.16 21.41 -7.02
CA VAL A 495 -40.08 20.69 -6.36
C VAL A 495 -40.55 20.12 -5.03
N GLN A 496 -40.25 18.86 -4.79
CA GLN A 496 -40.38 18.22 -3.49
C GLN A 496 -38.99 18.14 -2.84
N ALA A 497 -38.84 18.70 -1.64
CA ALA A 497 -37.65 18.61 -0.84
C ALA A 497 -37.92 18.18 0.59
N VAL A 498 -36.93 17.60 1.27
CA VAL A 498 -37.08 17.11 2.64
C VAL A 498 -35.83 17.39 3.46
N TRP A 499 -36.02 17.67 4.76
CA TRP A 499 -34.96 17.74 5.80
C TRP A 499 -35.23 16.69 6.87
N GLY A 500 -34.21 16.14 7.50
CA GLY A 500 -34.31 15.05 8.48
C GLY A 500 -34.37 13.65 7.85
N ALA A 501 -34.25 13.56 6.53
CA ALA A 501 -34.06 12.32 5.77
C ALA A 501 -33.08 12.52 4.60
N PRO A 502 -32.20 11.57 4.30
CA PRO A 502 -32.05 10.24 4.89
C PRO A 502 -31.38 10.20 6.27
N LEU A 503 -30.76 11.29 6.71
CA LEU A 503 -30.15 11.41 8.03
C LEU A 503 -31.00 12.28 8.96
N PRO A 504 -31.19 11.93 10.24
CA PRO A 504 -31.85 12.76 11.21
C PRO A 504 -31.15 14.11 11.37
N ASP A 505 -31.95 15.17 11.47
CA ASP A 505 -31.46 16.53 11.72
C ASP A 505 -32.35 17.20 12.77
N PRO A 506 -31.84 17.57 13.96
CA PRO A 506 -32.62 18.26 15.00
C PRO A 506 -33.06 19.65 14.56
N ASP A 507 -32.31 20.33 13.69
CA ASP A 507 -32.61 21.68 13.21
C ASP A 507 -33.39 21.73 11.90
N GLN A 508 -33.97 20.59 11.48
CA GLN A 508 -34.62 20.41 10.18
C GLN A 508 -35.69 21.48 9.85
N ALA A 509 -36.51 21.85 10.82
CA ALA A 509 -37.57 22.84 10.61
C ALA A 509 -37.00 24.24 10.35
N ARG A 510 -36.01 24.67 11.15
CA ARG A 510 -35.36 25.97 10.96
C ARG A 510 -34.66 26.04 9.61
N LYS A 511 -33.85 25.02 9.27
CA LYS A 511 -33.13 24.93 7.98
C LYS A 511 -34.11 24.98 6.79
N ALA A 512 -35.22 24.25 6.87
CA ALA A 512 -36.24 24.25 5.82
C ALA A 512 -36.85 25.62 5.63
N VAL A 513 -37.15 26.35 6.71
CA VAL A 513 -37.73 27.69 6.63
C VAL A 513 -36.74 28.72 6.09
N HIS A 514 -35.49 28.65 6.52
CA HIS A 514 -34.42 29.50 5.94
C HIS A 514 -34.24 29.23 4.44
N ALA A 515 -34.27 27.97 4.02
CA ALA A 515 -34.20 27.60 2.62
C ALA A 515 -35.41 28.14 1.83
N ALA A 516 -36.63 27.96 2.37
CA ALA A 516 -37.86 28.46 1.77
C ALA A 516 -37.82 29.98 1.56
N TRP A 517 -37.35 30.72 2.57
CA TRP A 517 -37.23 32.18 2.47
C TRP A 517 -36.23 32.62 1.41
N ARG A 518 -35.03 32.00 1.41
CA ARG A 518 -34.01 32.28 0.38
C ARG A 518 -34.48 31.92 -1.02
N LEU A 519 -35.12 30.77 -1.18
CA LEU A 519 -35.69 30.35 -2.44
C LEU A 519 -36.76 31.35 -2.92
N HIS A 520 -37.66 31.78 -2.04
CA HIS A 520 -38.68 32.77 -2.34
C HIS A 520 -38.07 34.09 -2.84
N LEU A 521 -37.03 34.60 -2.18
CA LEU A 521 -36.34 35.81 -2.63
C LEU A 521 -35.66 35.60 -3.98
N ALA A 522 -34.97 34.48 -4.16
CA ALA A 522 -34.25 34.15 -5.39
C ALA A 522 -35.19 33.98 -6.59
N SER A 523 -36.38 33.46 -6.37
CA SER A 523 -37.39 33.25 -7.41
C SER A 523 -37.98 34.55 -7.97
N ARG A 524 -38.00 35.63 -7.19
CA ARG A 524 -38.50 36.95 -7.62
C ARG A 524 -37.60 37.68 -8.61
N ALA A 525 -36.36 37.26 -8.77
CA ALA A 525 -35.48 37.84 -9.77
C ALA A 525 -35.97 37.48 -11.18
N GLU A 526 -35.94 38.47 -12.10
CA GLU A 526 -36.36 38.26 -13.48
C GLU A 526 -35.64 37.07 -14.12
N CYS A 527 -36.40 36.21 -14.76
CA CYS A 527 -35.94 34.99 -15.40
C CYS A 527 -36.49 34.91 -16.82
N GLU A 528 -35.63 34.95 -17.84
CA GLU A 528 -36.03 34.91 -19.26
C GLU A 528 -37.10 35.91 -19.65
N GLY A 529 -37.12 37.13 -19.03
CA GLY A 529 -38.14 38.16 -19.24
C GLY A 529 -39.40 37.99 -18.44
N TYR A 530 -39.48 37.01 -17.52
CA TYR A 530 -40.63 36.78 -16.66
C TYR A 530 -40.32 37.01 -15.19
N SER A 531 -41.18 37.70 -14.47
CA SER A 531 -41.13 37.77 -13.01
C SER A 531 -41.86 36.56 -12.44
N LEU A 532 -41.08 35.63 -11.88
CA LEU A 532 -41.62 34.39 -11.32
C LEU A 532 -41.96 34.59 -9.84
N ARG A 533 -43.04 33.95 -9.38
CA ARG A 533 -43.43 33.90 -7.98
C ARG A 533 -43.60 32.44 -7.59
N THR A 534 -42.90 32.03 -6.52
CA THR A 534 -42.98 30.65 -6.05
C THR A 534 -43.86 30.55 -4.82
N ARG A 535 -44.84 29.63 -4.85
CA ARG A 535 -45.66 29.23 -3.71
C ARG A 535 -44.97 28.09 -2.99
N ILE A 536 -44.98 28.11 -1.66
CA ILE A 536 -44.25 27.14 -0.83
C ILE A 536 -45.16 26.67 0.30
N GLY A 537 -45.24 25.35 0.49
CA GLY A 537 -45.89 24.72 1.61
C GLY A 537 -44.97 23.84 2.38
N LEU A 538 -44.89 24.04 3.71
CA LEU A 538 -44.02 23.26 4.60
C LEU A 538 -44.84 22.59 5.71
N HIS A 539 -44.54 21.31 5.96
CA HIS A 539 -45.11 20.55 7.08
C HIS A 539 -44.08 19.58 7.66
N ARG A 540 -44.14 19.39 8.97
CA ARG A 540 -43.31 18.43 9.69
C ARG A 540 -44.13 17.31 10.30
N GLY A 541 -43.69 16.07 10.14
CA GLY A 541 -44.32 14.90 10.73
C GLY A 541 -43.55 13.61 10.44
N GLU A 542 -44.10 12.48 10.87
CA GLU A 542 -43.55 11.16 10.62
C GLU A 542 -43.83 10.71 9.19
N VAL A 543 -42.75 10.31 8.49
CA VAL A 543 -42.82 9.83 7.11
C VAL A 543 -42.02 8.53 6.98
N LEU A 544 -42.37 7.69 6.02
CA LEU A 544 -41.57 6.59 5.58
C LEU A 544 -40.55 7.12 4.54
N ALA A 545 -39.26 7.11 4.85
CA ALA A 545 -38.20 7.55 3.96
C ALA A 545 -37.28 6.38 3.62
N GLY A 546 -36.98 6.19 2.33
CA GLY A 546 -36.12 5.11 1.88
C GLY A 546 -36.18 4.86 0.37
N ASN A 547 -35.52 3.79 -0.06
CA ASN A 547 -35.49 3.36 -1.45
C ASN A 547 -36.77 2.58 -1.78
N LEU A 548 -37.70 3.21 -2.50
CA LEU A 548 -38.98 2.65 -2.84
C LEU A 548 -39.08 2.41 -4.35
N GLY A 549 -39.61 1.25 -4.73
CA GLY A 549 -39.80 0.86 -6.13
C GLY A 549 -39.71 -0.65 -6.32
N SER A 550 -39.44 -1.08 -7.55
CA SER A 550 -39.24 -2.50 -7.87
C SER A 550 -37.79 -2.91 -7.59
N ALA A 551 -37.54 -4.23 -7.63
CA ALA A 551 -36.18 -4.77 -7.50
C ALA A 551 -35.19 -4.27 -8.59
N GLU A 552 -35.73 -3.87 -9.76
CA GLU A 552 -34.98 -3.41 -10.91
C GLU A 552 -34.78 -1.89 -10.96
N ARG A 553 -35.76 -1.15 -10.38
CA ARG A 553 -35.78 0.30 -10.38
C ARG A 553 -36.39 0.83 -9.09
N PHE A 554 -35.63 1.54 -8.31
CA PHE A 554 -36.06 2.22 -7.10
C PHE A 554 -35.49 3.64 -7.07
N ASP A 555 -36.23 4.55 -6.48
CA ASP A 555 -35.83 5.92 -6.22
C ASP A 555 -35.89 6.17 -4.71
N PHE A 556 -35.05 7.08 -4.21
CA PHE A 556 -35.20 7.54 -2.84
C PHE A 556 -36.49 8.38 -2.75
N ALA A 557 -37.41 7.96 -1.92
CA ALA A 557 -38.71 8.58 -1.80
C ALA A 557 -39.08 8.77 -0.33
N VAL A 558 -40.01 9.71 -0.14
CA VAL A 558 -40.62 10.02 1.16
C VAL A 558 -42.16 9.96 0.98
N ILE A 559 -42.83 9.13 1.77
CA ILE A 559 -44.25 8.94 1.69
C ILE A 559 -44.89 9.04 3.08
N GLY A 560 -46.14 9.49 3.11
CA GLY A 560 -46.94 9.63 4.33
C GLY A 560 -47.89 10.83 4.29
N THR A 561 -48.74 10.92 5.28
CA THR A 561 -49.68 12.05 5.43
C THR A 561 -48.98 13.42 5.43
N PRO A 562 -47.82 13.59 6.07
CA PRO A 562 -47.10 14.88 6.05
C PRO A 562 -46.72 15.35 4.65
N VAL A 563 -46.36 14.44 3.74
CA VAL A 563 -46.07 14.77 2.34
C VAL A 563 -47.28 15.37 1.63
N ASN A 564 -48.42 14.74 1.81
CA ASN A 564 -49.65 15.22 1.22
C ASN A 564 -50.11 16.57 1.81
N LEU A 565 -49.91 16.77 3.12
CA LEU A 565 -50.23 18.03 3.78
C LEU A 565 -49.36 19.19 3.28
N ALA A 566 -48.05 18.98 3.16
CA ALA A 566 -47.16 20.00 2.62
C ALA A 566 -47.54 20.44 1.20
N SER A 567 -47.88 19.47 0.32
CA SER A 567 -48.39 19.75 -1.02
C SER A 567 -49.73 20.53 -1.00
N ARG A 568 -50.62 20.20 -0.04
CA ARG A 568 -51.88 20.94 0.10
C ARG A 568 -51.65 22.37 0.59
N PHE A 569 -50.73 22.59 1.48
CA PHE A 569 -50.37 23.93 1.96
C PHE A 569 -49.80 24.79 0.83
N GLU A 570 -48.94 24.20 -0.03
CA GLU A 570 -48.50 24.88 -1.23
C GLU A 570 -49.71 25.40 -2.05
N GLY A 571 -50.65 24.49 -2.38
CA GLY A 571 -51.82 24.87 -3.17
C GLY A 571 -52.75 25.88 -2.49
N LEU A 572 -52.84 25.93 -1.15
CA LEU A 572 -53.65 26.90 -0.40
C LEU A 572 -53.13 28.32 -0.54
N ASN A 573 -51.83 28.54 -0.85
CA ASN A 573 -51.29 29.87 -1.10
C ASN A 573 -52.09 30.63 -2.18
N LYS A 574 -52.58 29.91 -3.19
CA LYS A 574 -53.39 30.50 -4.28
C LYS A 574 -54.68 31.16 -3.77
N TYR A 575 -55.32 30.50 -2.82
CA TYR A 575 -56.61 30.99 -2.28
C TYR A 575 -56.43 32.08 -1.22
N LEU A 576 -55.37 31.91 -0.38
CA LEU A 576 -55.08 32.85 0.68
C LEU A 576 -54.29 34.06 0.19
N GLY A 577 -53.70 34.00 -1.00
CA GLY A 577 -52.87 35.06 -1.56
C GLY A 577 -51.52 35.20 -0.85
N THR A 578 -51.01 34.12 -0.30
CA THR A 578 -49.74 34.02 0.42
C THR A 578 -48.64 33.39 -0.45
N ASP A 579 -47.38 33.47 -0.02
CA ASP A 579 -46.24 32.88 -0.71
C ASP A 579 -45.77 31.62 0.01
N ILE A 580 -45.67 31.63 1.35
CA ILE A 580 -45.12 30.54 2.15
C ILE A 580 -46.05 30.22 3.31
N LEU A 581 -46.55 28.99 3.32
CA LEU A 581 -47.38 28.46 4.39
C LEU A 581 -46.66 27.42 5.24
N LEU A 582 -46.78 27.54 6.54
CA LEU A 582 -46.18 26.66 7.57
C LEU A 582 -47.29 26.03 8.43
N SER A 583 -47.07 24.78 8.84
CA SER A 583 -47.83 24.16 9.91
C SER A 583 -47.41 24.66 11.29
N GLU A 584 -48.29 24.48 12.29
CA GLU A 584 -47.97 24.75 13.71
C GLU A 584 -46.75 23.96 14.18
N SER A 585 -46.56 22.71 13.71
CA SER A 585 -45.41 21.86 14.07
C SER A 585 -44.06 22.44 13.64
N ILE A 586 -44.06 23.31 12.61
CA ILE A 586 -42.86 24.05 12.19
C ILE A 586 -42.78 25.38 12.96
N ARG A 587 -43.88 26.11 13.04
CA ARG A 587 -43.93 27.43 13.69
C ARG A 587 -43.41 27.38 15.12
N SER A 588 -43.76 26.35 15.88
CA SER A 588 -43.34 26.18 17.28
C SER A 588 -41.83 26.06 17.47
N GLU A 589 -41.09 25.68 16.44
CA GLU A 589 -39.63 25.52 16.48
C GLU A 589 -38.85 26.75 16.01
N LEU A 590 -39.49 27.75 15.39
CA LEU A 590 -38.83 28.93 14.85
C LEU A 590 -38.49 30.00 15.88
N GLY A 591 -39.03 29.91 17.09
CA GLY A 591 -38.85 30.93 18.11
C GLY A 591 -39.24 32.35 17.62
N ARG A 592 -38.31 33.30 17.70
CA ARG A 592 -38.45 34.70 17.25
C ARG A 592 -37.60 35.04 16.02
N GLU A 593 -37.08 34.07 15.32
CA GLU A 593 -36.21 34.34 14.15
C GLU A 593 -36.97 34.89 12.95
N PHE A 594 -38.26 34.53 12.82
CA PHE A 594 -39.08 34.96 11.72
C PHE A 594 -40.37 35.58 12.20
N PHE A 595 -40.83 36.60 11.49
CA PHE A 595 -42.20 37.08 11.61
C PHE A 595 -43.13 36.08 10.90
N THR A 596 -44.13 35.62 11.63
CA THR A 596 -45.19 34.78 11.11
C THR A 596 -46.56 35.33 11.56
N ARG A 597 -47.61 35.16 10.75
CA ARG A 597 -48.98 35.44 11.23
C ARG A 597 -49.83 34.18 11.24
N PRO A 598 -50.64 33.96 12.26
CA PRO A 598 -51.60 32.86 12.25
C PRO A 598 -52.66 33.10 11.19
N LEU A 599 -52.99 32.06 10.40
CA LEU A 599 -54.10 32.11 9.43
C LEU A 599 -55.33 31.32 9.90
N GLY A 600 -55.16 30.52 10.98
CA GLY A 600 -56.26 29.80 11.60
C GLY A 600 -56.29 28.30 11.31
N ARG A 601 -57.44 27.71 11.57
CA ARG A 601 -57.67 26.26 11.52
C ARG A 601 -58.30 25.85 10.20
N PHE A 602 -57.65 24.95 9.50
CA PHE A 602 -58.06 24.50 8.17
C PHE A 602 -58.27 23.00 8.12
N ARG A 603 -59.30 22.54 7.46
CA ARG A 603 -59.46 21.18 7.00
C ARG A 603 -59.26 21.13 5.50
N VAL A 604 -58.15 20.56 5.08
CA VAL A 604 -57.80 20.45 3.65
C VAL A 604 -58.50 19.26 3.00
N ALA A 605 -58.80 19.34 1.71
CA ALA A 605 -59.48 18.27 0.97
C ALA A 605 -58.74 16.93 1.12
N GLY A 606 -59.50 15.87 1.45
CA GLY A 606 -58.95 14.51 1.64
C GLY A 606 -58.23 14.29 2.97
N SER A 607 -58.24 15.23 3.91
CA SER A 607 -57.72 15.04 5.27
C SER A 607 -58.87 15.15 6.31
N GLN A 608 -58.87 14.22 7.26
CA GLN A 608 -59.77 14.29 8.42
C GLN A 608 -59.23 15.19 9.53
N THR A 609 -57.91 15.46 9.52
CA THR A 609 -57.25 16.24 10.54
C THR A 609 -57.30 17.74 10.26
N VAL A 610 -57.61 18.53 11.29
CA VAL A 610 -57.57 20.00 11.24
C VAL A 610 -56.15 20.44 11.46
N GLN A 611 -55.66 21.33 10.59
CA GLN A 611 -54.29 21.87 10.68
C GLN A 611 -54.35 23.37 10.98
N THR A 612 -53.50 23.83 11.91
CA THR A 612 -53.28 25.26 12.11
C THR A 612 -52.19 25.75 11.20
N LEU A 613 -52.50 26.77 10.41
CA LEU A 613 -51.58 27.32 9.40
C LEU A 613 -51.07 28.69 9.78
N HIS A 614 -49.85 28.96 9.40
CA HIS A 614 -49.17 30.25 9.56
C HIS A 614 -48.58 30.68 8.22
N GLU A 615 -48.59 31.98 7.94
CA GLU A 615 -47.82 32.57 6.85
C GLU A 615 -46.47 33.00 7.36
N LEU A 616 -45.40 32.71 6.61
CA LEU A 616 -44.08 33.23 6.82
C LEU A 616 -43.95 34.60 6.15
N LEU A 617 -43.60 35.63 6.92
CA LEU A 617 -43.52 37.02 6.45
C LEU A 617 -42.10 37.49 6.16
N GLY A 618 -41.10 36.88 6.83
CA GLY A 618 -39.68 37.18 6.68
C GLY A 618 -38.90 37.10 7.98
N PRO A 619 -37.56 37.22 7.93
CA PRO A 619 -36.71 37.23 9.11
C PRO A 619 -37.03 38.46 9.99
N ALA A 620 -36.99 38.24 11.30
CA ALA A 620 -37.32 39.30 12.27
C ALA A 620 -36.10 40.26 12.49
N GLU A 621 -34.87 39.79 12.33
CA GLU A 621 -33.61 40.56 12.46
C GLU A 621 -33.58 41.49 13.69
N GLY A 622 -34.24 41.10 14.78
CA GLY A 622 -34.35 41.90 15.99
C GLY A 622 -35.33 43.08 15.92
N ALA A 623 -36.04 43.25 14.80
CA ALA A 623 -37.04 44.29 14.68
C ALA A 623 -38.29 43.99 15.52
N PRO A 624 -39.06 45.01 16.00
CA PRO A 624 -40.29 44.79 16.67
C PRO A 624 -41.34 44.23 15.72
N GLU A 625 -42.22 43.36 16.23
CA GLU A 625 -43.29 42.78 15.44
C GLU A 625 -44.24 43.86 14.92
N PRO A 626 -44.56 43.87 13.62
CA PRO A 626 -45.49 44.83 13.06
C PRO A 626 -46.87 44.76 13.72
N ALA A 627 -47.40 45.90 14.18
CA ALA A 627 -48.64 45.97 14.96
C ALA A 627 -49.87 45.35 14.26
N TRP A 628 -49.88 45.32 12.92
CA TRP A 628 -50.95 44.70 12.13
C TRP A 628 -51.00 43.18 12.27
N ILE A 629 -49.87 42.49 12.59
CA ILE A 629 -49.84 41.04 12.83
C ILE A 629 -50.70 40.71 14.08
N GLY A 630 -50.46 41.41 15.17
CA GLY A 630 -51.25 41.21 16.40
C GLY A 630 -52.71 41.61 16.21
N ARG A 631 -53.03 42.57 15.32
CA ARG A 631 -54.45 42.91 14.97
C ARG A 631 -55.09 41.80 14.16
N PHE A 632 -54.38 41.25 13.17
CA PHE A 632 -54.84 40.12 12.39
C PHE A 632 -55.12 38.90 13.30
N ALA A 633 -54.25 38.59 14.21
CA ALA A 633 -54.39 37.49 15.16
C ALA A 633 -55.67 37.64 16.00
N ARG A 634 -55.94 38.85 16.52
CA ARG A 634 -57.17 39.12 17.27
C ARG A 634 -58.43 39.00 16.41
N ALA A 635 -58.41 39.55 15.20
CA ALA A 635 -59.52 39.41 14.26
C ALA A 635 -59.80 37.92 13.90
N LEU A 636 -58.73 37.12 13.80
CA LEU A 636 -58.82 35.68 13.58
C LEU A 636 -59.43 34.95 14.79
N GLU A 637 -59.07 35.33 16.01
CA GLU A 637 -59.66 34.78 17.23
C GLU A 637 -61.18 35.10 17.30
N ASP A 638 -61.56 36.35 16.96
CA ASP A 638 -63.00 36.76 16.88
C ASP A 638 -63.73 35.93 15.82
N PHE A 639 -63.15 35.74 14.66
CA PHE A 639 -63.72 34.88 13.60
C PHE A 639 -63.84 33.42 14.05
N GLN A 640 -62.90 32.88 14.75
CA GLN A 640 -62.95 31.50 15.26
C GLN A 640 -64.02 31.33 16.36
N ARG A 641 -64.23 32.35 17.15
CA ARG A 641 -65.32 32.37 18.16
C ARG A 641 -66.76 32.61 17.58
N GLY A 642 -66.82 32.97 16.29
CA GLY A 642 -68.06 33.27 15.62
C GLY A 642 -68.49 34.74 15.78
N ASP A 643 -67.71 35.61 16.36
CA ASP A 643 -68.00 37.05 16.38
C ASP A 643 -67.59 37.67 15.04
N PHE A 644 -68.42 37.45 14.04
CA PHE A 644 -68.14 37.89 12.66
C PHE A 644 -68.18 39.41 12.52
N GLY A 645 -68.87 40.14 13.42
CA GLY A 645 -68.85 41.58 13.42
C GLY A 645 -67.56 42.19 13.83
N ALA A 646 -67.00 41.77 14.97
CA ALA A 646 -65.67 42.19 15.47
C ALA A 646 -64.57 41.74 14.52
N ALA A 647 -64.60 40.48 14.04
CA ALA A 647 -63.69 39.94 13.08
C ALA A 647 -63.58 40.77 11.80
N ALA A 648 -64.76 41.12 11.19
CA ALA A 648 -64.78 41.92 9.99
C ALA A 648 -64.21 43.33 10.15
N LEU A 649 -64.43 43.96 11.31
CA LEU A 649 -63.82 45.26 11.63
C LEU A 649 -62.33 45.13 11.77
N GLY A 650 -61.83 44.10 12.44
CA GLY A 650 -60.42 43.81 12.61
C GLY A 650 -59.68 43.56 11.29
N PHE A 651 -60.25 42.74 10.38
CA PHE A 651 -59.65 42.44 9.08
C PHE A 651 -59.62 43.68 8.15
N ARG A 652 -60.68 44.50 8.14
CA ARG A 652 -60.68 45.78 7.40
C ARG A 652 -59.65 46.76 7.91
N GLU A 653 -59.34 46.75 9.20
CA GLU A 653 -58.33 47.60 9.78
C GLU A 653 -56.89 47.11 9.37
N VAL A 654 -56.67 45.80 9.32
CA VAL A 654 -55.43 45.23 8.80
C VAL A 654 -55.25 45.60 7.34
N GLU A 655 -56.30 45.53 6.52
CA GLU A 655 -56.25 45.88 5.12
C GLU A 655 -55.90 47.37 4.88
N ARG A 656 -56.41 48.26 5.71
CA ARG A 656 -56.05 49.69 5.67
C ARG A 656 -54.63 49.97 6.06
N GLN A 657 -54.02 49.16 6.96
CA GLN A 657 -52.66 49.34 7.45
C GLN A 657 -51.61 48.77 6.50
N ARG A 658 -51.99 47.94 5.55
CA ARG A 658 -51.06 47.38 4.57
C ARG A 658 -51.17 48.08 3.21
N PRO A 659 -50.13 48.78 2.77
CA PRO A 659 -50.09 49.37 1.43
C PRO A 659 -50.27 48.30 0.35
N GLY A 660 -51.26 48.42 -0.53
CA GLY A 660 -51.56 47.44 -1.56
C GLY A 660 -52.58 46.38 -1.16
N GLY A 661 -53.17 46.45 0.06
CA GLY A 661 -54.18 45.53 0.58
C GLY A 661 -53.56 44.30 1.25
N ASP A 662 -54.44 43.49 1.84
CA ASP A 662 -54.08 42.24 2.50
C ASP A 662 -54.97 41.09 2.05
N ARG A 663 -54.48 40.24 1.16
CA ARG A 663 -55.30 39.16 0.55
C ARG A 663 -55.86 38.17 1.58
N PRO A 664 -55.09 37.70 2.63
CA PRO A 664 -55.69 36.90 3.68
C PRO A 664 -56.82 37.61 4.46
N ALA A 665 -56.72 38.90 4.72
CA ALA A 665 -57.79 39.64 5.35
C ALA A 665 -59.03 39.70 4.42
N GLN A 666 -58.85 39.94 3.12
CA GLN A 666 -59.95 39.89 2.11
C GLN A 666 -60.58 38.52 2.08
N PHE A 667 -59.77 37.43 2.04
CA PHE A 667 -60.28 36.05 2.10
C PHE A 667 -61.22 35.83 3.30
N PHE A 668 -60.85 36.29 4.48
CA PHE A 668 -61.71 36.15 5.66
C PHE A 668 -62.97 37.04 5.60
N LEU A 669 -62.88 38.25 5.05
CA LEU A 669 -64.04 39.12 4.82
C LEU A 669 -65.03 38.48 3.85
N GLU A 670 -64.56 37.92 2.75
CA GLU A 670 -65.38 37.17 1.78
C GLU A 670 -66.05 35.95 2.45
N ARG A 671 -65.31 35.24 3.30
CA ARG A 671 -65.79 34.06 4.01
C ARG A 671 -66.84 34.41 5.06
N ILE A 672 -66.66 35.51 5.80
CA ILE A 672 -67.63 36.03 6.73
C ILE A 672 -68.93 36.37 5.97
N ALA A 673 -68.83 37.10 4.87
CA ALA A 673 -70.00 37.45 4.07
C ALA A 673 -70.78 36.21 3.58
N ALA A 674 -70.08 35.18 3.09
CA ALA A 674 -70.68 33.92 2.64
C ALA A 674 -71.34 33.13 3.79
N LEU A 675 -70.74 33.09 4.99
CA LEU A 675 -71.28 32.44 6.18
C LEU A 675 -72.57 33.14 6.67
N GLN A 676 -72.56 34.47 6.68
CA GLN A 676 -73.71 35.27 7.04
C GLN A 676 -74.91 35.11 6.02
N ALA A 677 -74.62 35.10 4.72
CA ALA A 677 -75.56 34.91 3.67
C ALA A 677 -76.20 33.51 3.64
N SER A 678 -75.46 32.48 4.03
CA SER A 678 -75.91 31.07 4.05
C SER A 678 -76.73 30.70 5.29
N GLY A 679 -76.79 31.54 6.32
CA GLY A 679 -77.42 31.24 7.59
C GLY A 679 -76.71 30.20 8.46
N ARG A 680 -75.52 29.75 8.05
CA ARG A 680 -74.72 28.73 8.75
C ARG A 680 -73.88 29.28 9.87
N SER A 681 -74.03 30.51 10.29
CA SER A 681 -73.31 31.14 11.36
C SER A 681 -73.53 30.50 12.75
N ALA A 682 -74.68 29.84 12.95
CA ALA A 682 -74.96 29.17 14.21
C ALA A 682 -74.23 27.88 14.46
N ASP A 683 -73.77 27.19 13.41
CA ASP A 683 -73.03 25.90 13.48
C ASP A 683 -71.54 26.08 13.26
N TRP A 684 -71.00 27.27 13.48
CA TRP A 684 -69.63 27.59 13.21
C TRP A 684 -68.70 26.89 14.17
N SER A 685 -67.73 26.07 13.61
CA SER A 685 -66.79 25.27 14.36
C SER A 685 -65.42 25.95 14.53
N GLY A 686 -65.26 27.15 13.99
CA GLY A 686 -63.93 27.82 13.94
C GLY A 686 -62.96 27.23 12.93
N VAL A 687 -63.40 26.33 12.05
CA VAL A 687 -62.58 25.65 11.07
C VAL A 687 -63.00 26.03 9.64
N VAL A 688 -62.02 26.42 8.84
CA VAL A 688 -62.26 26.68 7.41
C VAL A 688 -62.07 25.40 6.61
N GLU A 689 -63.13 25.00 5.91
CA GLU A 689 -63.12 23.79 5.07
C GLU A 689 -62.89 24.14 3.60
N PHE A 690 -61.90 23.42 3.00
CA PHE A 690 -61.63 23.43 1.56
C PHE A 690 -62.13 22.12 0.96
N ALA A 691 -63.19 22.16 0.17
CA ALA A 691 -63.84 20.97 -0.45
C ALA A 691 -63.17 20.57 -1.78
N HIS A 692 -62.41 21.47 -2.41
CA HIS A 692 -61.79 21.24 -3.73
C HIS A 692 -60.27 21.14 -3.63
N LYS A 693 -59.72 20.27 -4.55
CA LYS A 693 -58.26 20.15 -4.75
C LYS A 693 -57.72 21.41 -5.37
#